data_81c784040ae18d510dead099da4ef821
#
_entry.id   81c784040ae18d510dead099da4ef821
#
_cell.length_a   1.000
_cell.length_b   1.000
_cell.length_c   1.000
_cell.angle_alpha   90.00
_cell.angle_beta   90.00
_cell.angle_gamma   90.00
#
_symmetry.space_group_name_H-M   'P 1'
#
loop_
_entity.id
_entity.type
_entity.pdbx_description
1 polymer ?
#
loop_
_entity_poly.entity_id
_entity_poly.type
_entity_poly.pdbx_seq_one_letter_code
_entity_poly.pdbx_strand_id
1 'polypeptide(L)'
;MNAKASNAVANTENVTITVTGGEINAANVDPITGYIQGEHSGVPNRDSHVHQVAKTLGKDGANVAILGGGVASGAGAESSTKDVKLLLNGGKVNDNVFAGGLATLGGKATVEKALVQVNGAEVTGNMYGGGVAGSYQNEAFYADYKTASSNVKETTISLINGSLNGDVYAGGFNIKDSTSSKSTVDTAVIEIGSDFKFLKADAVIDGSGAESATLNFVNGYDFSKAEASEVALLDLPAGIVIKGFDKLDSGDLVTGANYDMGDKTSVEVTGNYEFGEILNGAATKTMTVKEGGALAVQSAQALANNFVVEEGVLALGTTARTADARDALGKYDEKAGLYLSGTVDLASAKINVGNVAADVTTNVNLGSNGTLIVDATAAHEDAPATTVTGTINAVEGSTLHYVNVADQGIVTVDVDGKVKTTVDNLLFKVVEVGDGQNKFTFERATGSDLAGTGLGGFDGDALVGMAENEVIGSLLDQANTAITSGNQREARLNGALNLAAAGGVQTAGIEAATMGIDQATKRAALTNVFLDGWTGFAEVTGTSLKMGGDSGALETKTELGGITVGGEYTMGDMTFGVMGNFGTGDVEGEGDNNGAKNDVDYYGVQGYTAKRMGQFNLVGQMGLMTTKNDVTSADGDSADIDATIFTIGARGEMAFQISKSCQAVPYVGLNYLRVATDGYNTAKGLSVDDMDQNLVSMPIGVAFSGNMDLASGWTLRPTVDVAYVHTFGDTDVEATTKFGAAAINTNLDVWSENVGRVGFGLEARKDALSFGGQIGGAFGDNDHREFYGQLNMKYLF
;
A
#
# COMPACT_ATOMS: atom_id res chain seq x y z
N MET A 1 -48.50 -17.90 -0.42
CA MET A 1 -49.97 -17.97 -0.25
C MET A 1 -50.68 -17.02 -1.20
N ASN A 2 -51.89 -17.34 -1.61
CA ASN A 2 -52.62 -16.58 -2.61
C ASN A 2 -53.88 -15.96 -2.01
N ALA A 3 -54.04 -14.63 -2.13
CA ALA A 3 -55.29 -13.94 -1.81
C ALA A 3 -56.11 -13.74 -3.11
N LYS A 4 -57.28 -14.34 -3.22
CA LYS A 4 -58.08 -14.41 -4.48
C LYS A 4 -59.49 -13.83 -4.40
N ALA A 5 -59.79 -13.08 -3.40
CA ALA A 5 -61.13 -12.52 -3.26
C ALA A 5 -61.03 -11.05 -2.78
N SER A 6 -62.07 -10.26 -2.98
CA SER A 6 -62.10 -8.90 -2.44
C SER A 6 -61.80 -8.94 -0.95
N ASN A 7 -60.85 -8.09 -0.52
CA ASN A 7 -60.36 -8.02 0.86
C ASN A 7 -59.75 -9.31 1.47
N ALA A 8 -59.29 -10.27 0.64
CA ALA A 8 -58.57 -11.42 1.13
C ALA A 8 -57.13 -11.09 1.47
N VAL A 9 -56.65 -11.53 2.62
CA VAL A 9 -55.28 -11.29 3.06
C VAL A 9 -54.52 -12.62 3.20
N ALA A 10 -53.30 -12.73 2.64
CA ALA A 10 -52.44 -13.85 2.78
C ALA A 10 -51.05 -13.44 3.24
N ASN A 11 -50.66 -13.84 4.42
CA ASN A 11 -49.35 -13.54 4.99
C ASN A 11 -48.45 -14.79 5.03
N THR A 12 -47.19 -14.60 4.61
CA THR A 12 -46.17 -15.66 4.66
C THR A 12 -44.90 -15.09 5.27
N GLU A 13 -44.27 -15.78 6.21
CA GLU A 13 -43.04 -15.31 6.81
C GLU A 13 -41.84 -15.59 5.90
N ASN A 14 -41.64 -16.84 5.50
CA ASN A 14 -40.46 -17.25 4.74
C ASN A 14 -40.86 -18.12 3.54
N VAL A 15 -40.28 -17.82 2.38
CA VAL A 15 -40.32 -18.64 1.17
C VAL A 15 -38.91 -18.96 0.74
N THR A 16 -38.58 -20.25 0.63
CA THR A 16 -37.28 -20.67 0.07
C THR A 16 -37.56 -21.65 -1.07
N ILE A 17 -37.05 -21.30 -2.27
CA ILE A 17 -37.08 -22.17 -3.45
C ILE A 17 -35.64 -22.50 -3.81
N THR A 18 -35.30 -23.79 -3.81
CA THR A 18 -33.94 -24.23 -4.16
C THR A 18 -34.03 -25.14 -5.39
N VAL A 19 -33.28 -24.80 -6.42
CA VAL A 19 -33.13 -25.57 -7.66
C VAL A 19 -31.72 -26.14 -7.69
N THR A 20 -31.56 -27.45 -7.60
CA THR A 20 -30.26 -28.14 -7.55
C THR A 20 -29.94 -28.91 -8.83
N GLY A 21 -30.88 -29.01 -9.75
CA GLY A 21 -30.72 -29.70 -11.04
C GLY A 21 -32.06 -29.87 -11.74
N GLY A 22 -32.03 -30.49 -12.90
CA GLY A 22 -33.23 -30.67 -13.75
C GLY A 22 -33.54 -29.42 -14.58
N GLU A 23 -34.76 -29.35 -15.08
CA GLU A 23 -35.24 -28.30 -15.97
C GLU A 23 -36.58 -27.74 -15.49
N ILE A 24 -36.69 -26.41 -15.38
CA ILE A 24 -37.93 -25.71 -15.07
C ILE A 24 -38.37 -25.01 -16.34
N ASN A 25 -39.52 -25.33 -16.87
CA ASN A 25 -40.09 -24.80 -18.10
C ASN A 25 -41.35 -23.99 -17.82
N ALA A 26 -41.33 -22.69 -18.11
CA ALA A 26 -42.53 -21.87 -17.98
C ALA A 26 -43.63 -22.25 -18.98
N ALA A 27 -43.28 -22.77 -20.16
CA ALA A 27 -44.20 -23.16 -21.20
C ALA A 27 -45.05 -24.42 -20.83
N ASN A 28 -44.56 -25.25 -19.93
CA ASN A 28 -45.21 -26.48 -19.48
C ASN A 28 -45.85 -26.36 -18.11
N VAL A 29 -45.58 -25.28 -17.39
CA VAL A 29 -46.18 -24.97 -16.10
C VAL A 29 -46.95 -23.67 -16.31
N ASP A 30 -48.24 -23.81 -16.57
CA ASP A 30 -49.14 -22.70 -16.30
C ASP A 30 -49.17 -22.55 -14.76
N PRO A 31 -48.36 -21.67 -14.14
CA PRO A 31 -48.23 -21.62 -12.70
C PRO A 31 -49.53 -21.16 -12.03
N ILE A 32 -50.50 -20.79 -12.86
CA ILE A 32 -51.75 -20.19 -12.47
C ILE A 32 -52.90 -21.18 -12.71
N THR A 33 -52.86 -22.04 -13.77
CA THR A 33 -53.90 -23.00 -14.05
C THR A 33 -53.87 -24.22 -13.13
N GLY A 34 -52.72 -24.73 -12.75
CA GLY A 34 -52.60 -25.80 -11.76
C GLY A 34 -53.24 -25.48 -10.40
N TYR A 35 -53.42 -24.21 -10.09
CA TYR A 35 -54.03 -23.77 -8.81
C TYR A 35 -55.54 -23.48 -8.89
N ILE A 36 -56.16 -23.52 -10.06
CA ILE A 36 -57.53 -23.04 -10.30
C ILE A 36 -58.46 -24.10 -10.83
N GLN A 37 -58.03 -25.31 -11.00
CA GLN A 37 -58.92 -26.47 -11.24
C GLN A 37 -59.65 -26.95 -10.00
N GLY A 38 -60.03 -26.03 -9.12
CA GLY A 38 -61.13 -26.26 -8.20
C GLY A 38 -62.45 -25.93 -8.89
N GLU A 39 -63.16 -26.96 -9.31
CA GLU A 39 -64.49 -26.85 -9.92
C GLU A 39 -65.38 -25.90 -9.12
N HIS A 40 -65.69 -24.72 -9.68
CA HIS A 40 -66.94 -24.08 -9.40
C HIS A 40 -67.89 -24.31 -10.58
N SER A 41 -68.54 -25.39 -10.53
CA SER A 41 -69.69 -25.71 -11.33
C SER A 41 -70.83 -24.73 -10.99
N GLY A 42 -71.14 -23.77 -11.90
CA GLY A 42 -72.33 -22.99 -11.74
C GLY A 42 -72.35 -21.60 -12.33
N VAL A 43 -71.30 -21.12 -13.03
CA VAL A 43 -71.36 -19.82 -13.71
C VAL A 43 -71.02 -20.00 -15.19
N PRO A 44 -71.99 -19.79 -16.08
CA PRO A 44 -71.74 -19.94 -17.51
C PRO A 44 -70.79 -18.85 -18.01
N ASN A 45 -69.72 -19.25 -18.72
CA ASN A 45 -68.86 -18.45 -19.56
C ASN A 45 -68.08 -17.29 -18.91
N ARG A 46 -67.49 -17.54 -17.76
CA ARG A 46 -66.38 -16.62 -17.34
C ARG A 46 -65.09 -17.40 -17.42
N ASP A 47 -64.30 -17.08 -18.42
CA ASP A 47 -62.88 -17.39 -18.38
C ASP A 47 -62.35 -16.95 -16.99
N SER A 48 -61.81 -17.84 -16.22
CA SER A 48 -61.34 -17.48 -14.90
C SER A 48 -60.31 -16.35 -15.06
N HIS A 49 -60.41 -15.29 -14.20
CA HIS A 49 -59.53 -14.15 -14.23
C HIS A 49 -58.04 -14.52 -14.30
N VAL A 50 -57.71 -15.69 -13.83
CA VAL A 50 -56.33 -16.19 -13.74
C VAL A 50 -55.91 -16.78 -15.09
N HIS A 51 -56.79 -17.43 -15.84
CA HIS A 51 -56.50 -17.87 -17.18
C HIS A 51 -56.24 -16.72 -18.13
N GLN A 52 -56.96 -15.60 -17.93
CA GLN A 52 -56.71 -14.38 -18.68
C GLN A 52 -55.37 -13.69 -18.32
N VAL A 53 -54.95 -13.72 -17.05
CA VAL A 53 -53.66 -13.22 -16.61
C VAL A 53 -52.53 -14.05 -17.20
N ALA A 54 -52.63 -15.36 -17.18
CA ALA A 54 -51.65 -16.24 -17.82
C ALA A 54 -51.50 -16.01 -19.33
N LYS A 55 -52.62 -15.83 -20.03
CA LYS A 55 -52.61 -15.46 -21.44
C LYS A 55 -52.00 -14.06 -21.72
N THR A 56 -52.22 -13.11 -20.83
CA THR A 56 -51.68 -11.75 -20.96
C THR A 56 -50.18 -11.74 -20.68
N LEU A 57 -49.72 -12.42 -19.66
CA LEU A 57 -48.29 -12.59 -19.36
C LEU A 57 -47.55 -13.22 -20.55
N GLY A 58 -48.06 -14.29 -21.12
CA GLY A 58 -47.43 -14.94 -22.28
C GLY A 58 -47.46 -14.11 -23.54
N LYS A 59 -48.50 -13.27 -23.74
CA LYS A 59 -48.62 -12.41 -24.90
C LYS A 59 -47.65 -11.22 -24.88
N ASP A 60 -47.34 -10.69 -23.70
CA ASP A 60 -46.43 -9.56 -23.54
C ASP A 60 -44.97 -9.97 -23.33
N GLY A 61 -44.67 -11.27 -23.43
CA GLY A 61 -43.31 -11.79 -23.27
C GLY A 61 -42.87 -11.94 -21.81
N ALA A 62 -43.79 -11.83 -20.86
CA ALA A 62 -43.49 -11.98 -19.42
C ALA A 62 -43.89 -13.38 -18.92
N ASN A 63 -43.42 -14.43 -19.57
CA ASN A 63 -43.57 -15.78 -19.03
C ASN A 63 -42.87 -15.85 -17.68
N VAL A 64 -43.43 -16.61 -16.76
CA VAL A 64 -42.93 -16.78 -15.38
C VAL A 64 -42.45 -18.19 -15.18
N ALA A 65 -41.17 -18.42 -15.03
CA ALA A 65 -40.63 -19.72 -14.59
C ALA A 65 -40.66 -19.82 -13.07
N ILE A 66 -40.19 -18.77 -12.36
CA ILE A 66 -40.15 -18.73 -10.89
C ILE A 66 -40.70 -17.40 -10.40
N LEU A 67 -41.57 -17.48 -9.38
CA LEU A 67 -42.11 -16.30 -8.66
C LEU A 67 -41.83 -16.47 -7.16
N GLY A 68 -41.12 -15.56 -6.56
CA GLY A 68 -40.69 -15.62 -5.17
C GLY A 68 -41.80 -15.25 -4.17
N GLY A 69 -42.51 -14.16 -4.44
CA GLY A 69 -43.58 -13.67 -3.58
C GLY A 69 -44.94 -14.34 -3.82
N GLY A 70 -45.93 -13.91 -3.05
CA GLY A 70 -47.30 -14.41 -3.17
C GLY A 70 -48.08 -13.78 -4.32
N VAL A 71 -49.28 -14.25 -4.54
CA VAL A 71 -50.25 -13.78 -5.55
C VAL A 71 -51.38 -13.04 -4.88
N ALA A 72 -51.66 -11.83 -5.31
CA ALA A 72 -52.82 -11.02 -4.92
C ALA A 72 -53.67 -10.70 -6.16
N SER A 73 -54.91 -11.18 -6.23
CA SER A 73 -55.81 -10.97 -7.36
C SER A 73 -57.19 -10.61 -6.89
N GLY A 74 -57.67 -9.45 -7.28
CA GLY A 74 -58.96 -8.86 -6.95
C GLY A 74 -58.84 -7.58 -6.10
N ALA A 75 -59.91 -6.76 -6.14
CA ALA A 75 -59.91 -5.48 -5.40
C ALA A 75 -59.73 -5.70 -3.89
N GLY A 76 -58.74 -5.03 -3.32
CA GLY A 76 -58.40 -5.14 -1.89
C GLY A 76 -57.79 -6.49 -1.48
N ALA A 77 -57.48 -7.36 -2.41
CA ALA A 77 -56.72 -8.59 -2.09
C ALA A 77 -55.26 -8.23 -1.77
N GLU A 78 -54.74 -8.71 -0.66
CA GLU A 78 -53.37 -8.47 -0.22
C GLU A 78 -52.59 -9.77 -0.04
N SER A 79 -51.35 -9.81 -0.52
CA SER A 79 -50.41 -10.87 -0.23
C SER A 79 -49.10 -10.25 0.31
N SER A 80 -48.70 -10.64 1.49
CA SER A 80 -47.47 -10.18 2.13
C SER A 80 -46.51 -11.35 2.38
N THR A 81 -45.29 -11.21 1.96
CA THR A 81 -44.19 -12.16 2.22
C THR A 81 -43.04 -11.42 2.88
N LYS A 82 -42.52 -11.93 3.97
CA LYS A 82 -41.45 -11.28 4.71
C LYS A 82 -40.10 -11.54 4.02
N ASP A 83 -39.71 -12.83 3.93
CA ASP A 83 -38.40 -13.18 3.35
C ASP A 83 -38.60 -14.19 2.19
N VAL A 84 -37.98 -13.88 1.05
CA VAL A 84 -37.92 -14.69 -0.14
C VAL A 84 -36.47 -15.07 -0.43
N LYS A 85 -36.21 -16.37 -0.67
CA LYS A 85 -34.90 -16.86 -1.12
C LYS A 85 -35.08 -17.79 -2.31
N LEU A 86 -34.59 -17.39 -3.46
CA LEU A 86 -34.56 -18.19 -4.68
C LEU A 86 -33.10 -18.61 -4.89
N LEU A 87 -32.78 -19.88 -4.65
CA LEU A 87 -31.41 -20.42 -4.72
C LEU A 87 -31.30 -21.35 -5.93
N LEU A 88 -30.72 -20.86 -7.01
CA LEU A 88 -30.57 -21.59 -8.28
C LEU A 88 -29.14 -22.18 -8.34
N ASN A 89 -28.97 -23.31 -7.67
CA ASN A 89 -27.66 -23.96 -7.46
C ASN A 89 -27.30 -25.00 -8.54
N GLY A 90 -28.09 -25.10 -9.59
CA GLY A 90 -27.84 -25.97 -10.75
C GLY A 90 -29.09 -26.18 -11.57
N GLY A 91 -28.97 -26.92 -12.70
CA GLY A 91 -30.06 -27.14 -13.62
C GLY A 91 -30.32 -25.97 -14.58
N LYS A 92 -31.47 -26.05 -15.26
CA LYS A 92 -31.86 -25.07 -16.26
C LYS A 92 -33.22 -24.46 -15.93
N VAL A 93 -33.28 -23.11 -15.94
CA VAL A 93 -34.52 -22.35 -15.77
C VAL A 93 -34.87 -21.71 -17.10
N ASN A 94 -35.89 -22.24 -17.76
CA ASN A 94 -36.34 -21.76 -19.05
C ASN A 94 -37.42 -20.70 -18.87
N ASP A 95 -37.03 -19.43 -18.93
CA ASP A 95 -37.85 -18.23 -18.84
C ASP A 95 -37.54 -17.35 -17.60
N ASN A 96 -38.39 -16.35 -17.34
CA ASN A 96 -38.13 -15.29 -16.40
C ASN A 96 -38.24 -15.69 -14.93
N VAL A 97 -37.39 -15.10 -14.09
CA VAL A 97 -37.35 -15.25 -12.64
C VAL A 97 -37.71 -13.91 -11.99
N PHE A 98 -38.68 -13.92 -11.09
CA PHE A 98 -39.14 -12.75 -10.36
C PHE A 98 -38.95 -12.99 -8.85
N ALA A 99 -38.26 -12.04 -8.19
CA ALA A 99 -38.08 -12.06 -6.73
C ALA A 99 -39.37 -11.69 -5.97
N GLY A 100 -40.15 -10.80 -6.52
CA GLY A 100 -41.40 -10.31 -5.93
C GLY A 100 -42.62 -11.18 -6.21
N GLY A 101 -43.78 -10.64 -5.88
CA GLY A 101 -45.08 -11.31 -6.06
C GLY A 101 -45.80 -10.86 -7.32
N LEU A 102 -46.95 -11.53 -7.58
CA LEU A 102 -47.85 -11.16 -8.67
C LEU A 102 -49.07 -10.42 -8.10
N ALA A 103 -49.32 -9.23 -8.61
CA ALA A 103 -50.50 -8.45 -8.30
C ALA A 103 -51.36 -8.24 -9.55
N THR A 104 -52.66 -8.54 -9.49
CA THR A 104 -53.57 -8.35 -10.59
C THR A 104 -54.93 -7.85 -10.12
N LEU A 105 -55.72 -7.24 -10.99
CA LEU A 105 -57.13 -6.88 -10.75
C LEU A 105 -57.35 -6.07 -9.46
N GLY A 106 -56.49 -5.12 -9.17
CA GLY A 106 -56.57 -4.30 -7.96
C GLY A 106 -55.97 -4.93 -6.71
N GLY A 107 -55.26 -6.01 -6.85
CA GLY A 107 -54.53 -6.69 -5.76
C GLY A 107 -53.22 -6.02 -5.41
N LYS A 108 -52.71 -6.27 -4.21
CA LYS A 108 -51.45 -5.75 -3.69
C LYS A 108 -50.56 -6.90 -3.21
N ALA A 109 -49.45 -7.10 -3.84
CA ALA A 109 -48.42 -8.07 -3.42
C ALA A 109 -47.22 -7.33 -2.83
N THR A 110 -46.78 -7.72 -1.64
CA THR A 110 -45.64 -7.10 -0.97
C THR A 110 -44.61 -8.16 -0.56
N VAL A 111 -43.33 -7.87 -0.78
CA VAL A 111 -42.19 -8.63 -0.26
C VAL A 111 -41.29 -7.68 0.52
N GLU A 112 -40.94 -8.07 1.76
CA GLU A 112 -40.03 -7.20 2.54
C GLU A 112 -38.58 -7.38 2.08
N LYS A 113 -38.11 -8.65 2.02
CA LYS A 113 -36.73 -8.95 1.56
C LYS A 113 -36.75 -10.08 0.55
N ALA A 114 -36.00 -9.91 -0.54
CA ALA A 114 -35.84 -10.95 -1.54
C ALA A 114 -34.35 -11.18 -1.87
N LEU A 115 -33.94 -12.41 -1.95
CA LEU A 115 -32.66 -12.85 -2.48
C LEU A 115 -32.88 -13.79 -3.66
N VAL A 116 -32.34 -13.46 -4.82
CA VAL A 116 -32.23 -14.34 -5.96
C VAL A 116 -30.78 -14.66 -6.19
N GLN A 117 -30.37 -15.90 -5.96
CA GLN A 117 -28.99 -16.31 -6.13
C GLN A 117 -28.88 -17.35 -7.24
N VAL A 118 -27.99 -17.07 -8.21
CA VAL A 118 -27.59 -18.02 -9.26
C VAL A 118 -26.17 -18.50 -8.95
N ASN A 119 -26.04 -19.80 -8.67
CA ASN A 119 -24.77 -20.45 -8.39
C ASN A 119 -24.70 -21.82 -9.06
N GLY A 120 -24.47 -21.86 -10.36
CA GLY A 120 -24.35 -23.05 -11.18
C GLY A 120 -25.55 -23.37 -12.08
N ALA A 121 -26.61 -22.55 -12.08
CA ALA A 121 -27.75 -22.73 -12.97
C ALA A 121 -27.59 -21.96 -14.30
N GLU A 122 -28.26 -22.44 -15.34
CA GLU A 122 -28.49 -21.72 -16.61
C GLU A 122 -29.90 -21.12 -16.57
N VAL A 123 -30.02 -19.81 -16.77
CA VAL A 123 -31.28 -19.07 -16.88
C VAL A 123 -31.44 -18.56 -18.32
N THR A 124 -32.53 -18.90 -19.01
CA THR A 124 -32.72 -18.48 -20.42
C THR A 124 -33.60 -17.27 -20.59
N GLY A 125 -34.31 -16.83 -19.54
CA GLY A 125 -35.14 -15.63 -19.52
C GLY A 125 -34.48 -14.50 -18.75
N ASN A 126 -35.23 -13.43 -18.48
CA ASN A 126 -34.77 -12.30 -17.69
C ASN A 126 -34.90 -12.56 -16.18
N MET A 127 -34.09 -11.82 -15.43
CA MET A 127 -34.15 -11.80 -13.96
C MET A 127 -34.66 -10.46 -13.47
N TYR A 128 -35.65 -10.50 -12.56
CA TYR A 128 -36.28 -9.31 -12.01
C TYR A 128 -36.19 -9.30 -10.48
N GLY A 129 -35.68 -8.21 -9.91
CA GLY A 129 -35.67 -7.97 -8.47
C GLY A 129 -37.05 -7.66 -7.88
N GLY A 130 -37.94 -7.18 -8.68
CA GLY A 130 -39.34 -6.95 -8.35
C GLY A 130 -40.28 -8.11 -8.73
N GLY A 131 -41.54 -7.84 -8.67
CA GLY A 131 -42.59 -8.76 -9.07
C GLY A 131 -43.28 -8.33 -10.36
N VAL A 132 -44.50 -8.82 -10.53
CA VAL A 132 -45.34 -8.51 -11.70
C VAL A 132 -46.61 -7.78 -11.26
N ALA A 133 -46.91 -6.63 -11.91
CA ALA A 133 -48.18 -5.91 -11.68
C ALA A 133 -48.89 -5.67 -13.00
N GLY A 134 -50.23 -5.86 -12.97
CA GLY A 134 -51.05 -5.56 -14.14
C GLY A 134 -52.53 -5.74 -13.94
N SER A 135 -53.29 -5.05 -14.74
CA SER A 135 -54.75 -5.19 -14.84
C SER A 135 -55.13 -5.49 -16.26
N TYR A 136 -56.10 -6.34 -16.47
CA TYR A 136 -56.57 -6.71 -17.80
C TYR A 136 -57.45 -5.60 -18.42
N GLN A 137 -57.32 -5.45 -19.73
CA GLN A 137 -57.90 -4.35 -20.54
C GLN A 137 -59.40 -4.41 -20.82
N ASN A 138 -60.24 -5.04 -20.12
CA ASN A 138 -61.63 -4.90 -20.42
C ASN A 138 -62.31 -3.88 -19.49
N GLU A 139 -61.94 -2.58 -19.67
CA GLU A 139 -62.30 -1.45 -18.84
C GLU A 139 -63.81 -1.26 -18.63
N ALA A 140 -64.65 -1.80 -19.52
CA ALA A 140 -66.08 -1.60 -19.44
C ALA A 140 -66.75 -2.41 -18.28
N PHE A 141 -66.11 -3.46 -17.78
CA PHE A 141 -66.68 -4.36 -16.79
C PHE A 141 -66.01 -4.35 -15.40
N TYR A 142 -64.86 -3.63 -15.25
CA TYR A 142 -64.04 -3.74 -14.03
C TYR A 142 -63.49 -2.35 -13.59
N ALA A 143 -64.33 -1.34 -13.54
CA ALA A 143 -63.91 0.02 -13.15
C ALA A 143 -63.17 0.07 -11.79
N ASP A 144 -63.49 -0.84 -10.87
CA ASP A 144 -62.89 -0.88 -9.52
C ASP A 144 -61.56 -1.66 -9.44
N TYR A 145 -61.13 -2.28 -10.54
CA TYR A 145 -59.92 -3.17 -10.54
C TYR A 145 -58.71 -2.59 -11.26
N LYS A 146 -58.65 -1.29 -11.40
CA LYS A 146 -57.69 -0.60 -12.30
C LYS A 146 -56.27 -0.59 -11.79
N THR A 147 -56.00 -0.66 -10.51
CA THR A 147 -54.67 -0.45 -9.94
C THR A 147 -54.19 -1.68 -9.18
N ALA A 148 -53.32 -2.43 -9.78
CA ALA A 148 -52.57 -3.51 -9.08
C ALA A 148 -51.16 -3.02 -8.69
N SER A 149 -50.67 -3.44 -7.53
CA SER A 149 -49.31 -3.07 -7.12
C SER A 149 -48.52 -4.27 -6.60
N SER A 150 -47.32 -4.46 -7.12
CA SER A 150 -46.32 -5.37 -6.57
C SER A 150 -45.13 -4.55 -6.06
N ASN A 151 -44.82 -4.70 -4.78
CA ASN A 151 -43.71 -3.97 -4.18
C ASN A 151 -42.74 -4.94 -3.52
N VAL A 152 -41.44 -4.71 -3.71
CA VAL A 152 -40.36 -5.35 -2.97
C VAL A 152 -39.58 -4.26 -2.28
N LYS A 153 -39.46 -4.31 -0.94
CA LYS A 153 -38.72 -3.26 -0.22
C LYS A 153 -37.22 -3.38 -0.43
N GLU A 154 -36.68 -4.58 -0.22
CA GLU A 154 -35.25 -4.85 -0.40
C GLU A 154 -35.06 -6.09 -1.29
N THR A 155 -34.27 -5.97 -2.35
CA THR A 155 -33.93 -7.11 -3.21
C THR A 155 -32.43 -7.19 -3.44
N THR A 156 -31.92 -8.43 -3.45
CA THR A 156 -30.56 -8.74 -3.91
C THR A 156 -30.65 -9.78 -5.01
N ILE A 157 -30.08 -9.48 -6.17
CA ILE A 157 -29.84 -10.46 -7.24
C ILE A 157 -28.33 -10.76 -7.23
N SER A 158 -27.96 -11.97 -6.86
CA SER A 158 -26.57 -12.40 -6.70
C SER A 158 -26.23 -13.48 -7.75
N LEU A 159 -25.47 -13.08 -8.76
CA LEU A 159 -25.05 -13.91 -9.90
C LEU A 159 -23.61 -14.37 -9.68
N ILE A 160 -23.39 -15.45 -8.93
CA ILE A 160 -22.05 -15.89 -8.49
C ILE A 160 -21.37 -16.73 -9.56
N ASN A 161 -22.06 -17.77 -10.04
CA ASN A 161 -21.57 -18.73 -11.03
C ASN A 161 -22.77 -19.27 -11.81
N GLY A 162 -22.58 -19.59 -13.09
CA GLY A 162 -23.65 -20.05 -13.98
C GLY A 162 -23.78 -19.17 -15.21
N SER A 163 -24.98 -19.14 -15.83
CA SER A 163 -25.16 -18.34 -17.04
C SER A 163 -26.57 -17.77 -17.17
N LEU A 164 -26.65 -16.64 -17.89
CA LEU A 164 -27.90 -15.97 -18.22
C LEU A 164 -27.95 -15.66 -19.72
N ASN A 165 -29.03 -16.07 -20.37
CA ASN A 165 -29.34 -15.67 -21.74
C ASN A 165 -30.53 -14.71 -21.77
N GLY A 166 -30.43 -13.63 -21.01
CA GLY A 166 -31.46 -12.60 -20.82
C GLY A 166 -30.88 -11.34 -20.20
N ASP A 167 -31.77 -10.49 -19.70
CA ASP A 167 -31.43 -9.23 -19.04
C ASP A 167 -31.63 -9.33 -17.53
N VAL A 168 -30.99 -8.44 -16.77
CA VAL A 168 -31.15 -8.29 -15.32
C VAL A 168 -31.77 -6.95 -15.03
N TYR A 169 -32.89 -6.98 -14.32
CA TYR A 169 -33.64 -5.78 -13.91
C TYR A 169 -33.74 -5.71 -12.38
N ALA A 170 -33.29 -4.61 -11.80
CA ALA A 170 -33.50 -4.31 -10.38
C ALA A 170 -35.00 -4.18 -10.05
N GLY A 171 -35.77 -3.64 -10.97
CA GLY A 171 -37.21 -3.47 -10.87
C GLY A 171 -38.01 -4.71 -11.17
N GLY A 172 -39.32 -4.54 -11.28
CA GLY A 172 -40.22 -5.59 -11.69
C GLY A 172 -40.83 -5.32 -13.07
N PHE A 173 -41.79 -6.16 -13.46
CA PHE A 173 -42.43 -6.12 -14.75
C PHE A 173 -43.87 -5.52 -14.66
N ASN A 174 -44.14 -4.54 -15.48
CA ASN A 174 -45.48 -3.99 -15.63
C ASN A 174 -46.14 -4.49 -16.95
N ILE A 175 -47.31 -5.04 -16.83
CA ILE A 175 -48.07 -5.46 -18.01
C ILE A 175 -48.43 -4.25 -18.84
N LYS A 176 -48.09 -4.27 -20.15
CA LYS A 176 -48.12 -3.08 -21.02
C LYS A 176 -49.44 -2.35 -21.14
N ASP A 177 -50.52 -3.09 -20.99
CA ASP A 177 -51.87 -2.53 -21.14
C ASP A 177 -52.44 -1.94 -19.84
N SER A 178 -51.64 -1.85 -18.81
CA SER A 178 -52.00 -1.40 -17.47
C SER A 178 -51.37 0.00 -17.23
N THR A 179 -52.13 1.04 -17.42
CA THR A 179 -51.65 2.43 -17.25
C THR A 179 -51.48 2.87 -15.81
N SER A 180 -52.05 2.15 -14.84
CA SER A 180 -52.04 2.53 -13.43
C SER A 180 -51.38 1.49 -12.50
N SER A 181 -51.12 0.28 -12.97
CA SER A 181 -50.46 -0.74 -12.17
C SER A 181 -48.97 -0.56 -12.14
N LYS A 182 -48.33 -0.78 -10.99
CA LYS A 182 -46.89 -0.61 -10.80
C LYS A 182 -46.29 -1.78 -10.06
N SER A 183 -45.19 -2.29 -10.61
CA SER A 183 -44.24 -3.11 -9.89
C SER A 183 -43.06 -2.23 -9.49
N THR A 184 -42.82 -2.07 -8.21
CA THR A 184 -41.80 -1.20 -7.63
C THR A 184 -40.83 -1.99 -6.78
N VAL A 185 -39.59 -1.49 -6.67
CA VAL A 185 -38.57 -1.92 -5.73
C VAL A 185 -38.05 -0.69 -5.02
N ASP A 186 -37.97 -0.72 -3.69
CA ASP A 186 -37.47 0.45 -2.96
C ASP A 186 -35.94 0.44 -3.02
N THR A 187 -35.28 -0.67 -2.62
CA THR A 187 -33.82 -0.80 -2.67
C THR A 187 -33.41 -2.09 -3.39
N ALA A 188 -32.49 -1.99 -4.33
CA ALA A 188 -31.96 -3.12 -5.07
C ALA A 188 -30.43 -3.15 -5.04
N VAL A 189 -29.88 -4.35 -4.88
CA VAL A 189 -28.47 -4.65 -5.10
C VAL A 189 -28.36 -5.74 -6.17
N ILE A 190 -27.59 -5.49 -7.21
CA ILE A 190 -27.21 -6.50 -8.20
C ILE A 190 -25.75 -6.83 -7.98
N GLU A 191 -25.45 -8.08 -7.63
CA GLU A 191 -24.10 -8.59 -7.41
C GLU A 191 -23.74 -9.55 -8.53
N ILE A 192 -22.58 -9.37 -9.13
CA ILE A 192 -22.11 -10.23 -10.22
C ILE A 192 -20.70 -10.73 -9.89
N GLY A 193 -20.50 -12.04 -9.91
CA GLY A 193 -19.21 -12.68 -9.73
C GLY A 193 -18.49 -12.89 -11.06
N SER A 194 -17.16 -12.96 -11.03
CA SER A 194 -16.31 -13.15 -12.20
C SER A 194 -16.56 -14.45 -12.97
N ASP A 195 -17.09 -15.49 -12.29
CA ASP A 195 -17.38 -16.79 -12.91
C ASP A 195 -18.75 -16.84 -13.60
N PHE A 196 -19.53 -15.75 -13.50
CA PHE A 196 -20.84 -15.67 -14.12
C PHE A 196 -20.76 -15.31 -15.60
N LYS A 197 -21.56 -15.93 -16.46
CA LYS A 197 -21.49 -15.74 -17.91
C LYS A 197 -22.81 -15.17 -18.48
N PHE A 198 -22.71 -14.03 -19.17
CA PHE A 198 -23.79 -13.53 -20.01
C PHE A 198 -23.70 -14.19 -21.41
N LEU A 199 -24.74 -14.92 -21.79
CA LEU A 199 -24.83 -15.58 -23.10
C LEU A 199 -25.47 -14.69 -24.15
N LYS A 200 -26.25 -13.70 -23.73
CA LYS A 200 -26.85 -12.66 -24.59
C LYS A 200 -25.82 -11.55 -24.77
N ALA A 201 -25.33 -11.34 -25.99
CA ALA A 201 -24.26 -10.40 -26.32
C ALA A 201 -24.64 -8.91 -26.09
N ASP A 202 -25.92 -8.58 -26.13
CA ASP A 202 -26.50 -7.25 -25.91
C ASP A 202 -27.38 -7.23 -24.63
N ALA A 203 -26.97 -7.96 -23.60
CA ALA A 203 -27.69 -7.99 -22.35
C ALA A 203 -27.70 -6.62 -21.67
N VAL A 204 -28.81 -6.34 -21.00
CA VAL A 204 -28.99 -5.10 -20.20
C VAL A 204 -28.97 -5.44 -18.71
N ILE A 205 -28.17 -4.71 -17.97
CA ILE A 205 -28.15 -4.72 -16.49
C ILE A 205 -28.74 -3.39 -16.04
N ASP A 206 -30.01 -3.42 -15.60
CA ASP A 206 -30.84 -2.22 -15.42
C ASP A 206 -31.25 -1.99 -13.95
N GLY A 207 -30.73 -0.94 -13.35
CA GLY A 207 -31.09 -0.46 -12.02
C GLY A 207 -32.32 0.46 -11.97
N SER A 208 -32.79 1.00 -13.12
CA SER A 208 -33.76 2.08 -13.17
C SER A 208 -35.16 1.76 -12.63
N GLY A 209 -35.48 0.50 -12.46
CA GLY A 209 -36.78 0.05 -11.93
C GLY A 209 -36.85 0.05 -10.38
N ALA A 210 -35.79 0.43 -9.66
CA ALA A 210 -35.74 0.61 -8.22
C ALA A 210 -35.61 2.08 -7.85
N GLU A 211 -36.08 2.48 -6.65
CA GLU A 211 -35.89 3.83 -6.14
C GLU A 211 -34.41 4.09 -5.86
N SER A 212 -33.71 3.10 -5.29
CA SER A 212 -32.26 3.09 -5.11
C SER A 212 -31.65 1.81 -5.62
N ALA A 213 -30.67 1.85 -6.50
CA ALA A 213 -30.01 0.68 -7.06
C ALA A 213 -28.48 0.79 -6.96
N THR A 214 -27.86 -0.27 -6.47
CA THR A 214 -26.41 -0.44 -6.42
C THR A 214 -26.00 -1.62 -7.30
N LEU A 215 -24.98 -1.42 -8.12
CA LEU A 215 -24.30 -2.50 -8.83
C LEU A 215 -22.99 -2.79 -8.12
N ASN A 216 -22.76 -4.08 -7.84
CA ASN A 216 -21.57 -4.58 -7.18
C ASN A 216 -21.01 -5.80 -7.94
N PHE A 217 -19.73 -5.77 -8.30
CA PHE A 217 -19.03 -6.92 -8.83
C PHE A 217 -18.19 -7.54 -7.71
N VAL A 218 -18.43 -8.82 -7.42
CA VAL A 218 -17.93 -9.47 -6.21
C VAL A 218 -16.91 -10.53 -6.56
N ASN A 219 -15.66 -10.31 -6.21
CA ASN A 219 -14.64 -11.36 -6.20
C ASN A 219 -13.90 -11.44 -4.86
N GLY A 220 -14.27 -10.63 -3.88
CA GLY A 220 -13.64 -10.62 -2.58
C GLY A 220 -12.19 -10.07 -2.61
N TYR A 221 -11.82 -9.37 -3.66
CA TYR A 221 -10.47 -8.83 -3.83
C TYR A 221 -10.33 -7.45 -3.20
N ASP A 222 -9.26 -7.25 -2.43
CA ASP A 222 -8.95 -5.97 -1.78
C ASP A 222 -7.91 -5.22 -2.63
N PHE A 223 -8.37 -4.26 -3.43
CA PHE A 223 -7.51 -3.46 -4.30
C PHE A 223 -6.43 -2.65 -3.57
N SER A 224 -6.59 -2.40 -2.28
CA SER A 224 -5.58 -1.66 -1.50
C SER A 224 -4.28 -2.45 -1.30
N LYS A 225 -4.26 -3.73 -1.67
CA LYS A 225 -3.15 -4.67 -1.41
C LYS A 225 -2.59 -5.36 -2.65
N ALA A 226 -3.10 -5.06 -3.85
CA ALA A 226 -2.76 -5.80 -5.06
C ALA A 226 -1.84 -5.03 -6.00
N GLU A 227 -0.87 -5.75 -6.54
CA GLU A 227 -0.22 -5.31 -7.77
C GLU A 227 -1.21 -5.39 -8.95
N ALA A 228 -1.09 -4.47 -9.93
CA ALA A 228 -2.02 -4.36 -11.06
C ALA A 228 -2.18 -5.66 -11.89
N SER A 229 -1.24 -6.60 -11.78
CA SER A 229 -1.25 -7.90 -12.45
C SER A 229 -2.16 -8.95 -11.81
N GLU A 230 -2.66 -8.71 -10.59
CA GLU A 230 -3.47 -9.68 -9.82
C GLU A 230 -4.96 -9.33 -9.78
N VAL A 231 -5.36 -8.23 -10.44
CA VAL A 231 -6.75 -7.78 -10.50
C VAL A 231 -7.56 -8.73 -11.37
N ALA A 232 -8.59 -9.36 -10.80
CA ALA A 232 -9.51 -10.15 -11.60
C ALA A 232 -10.26 -9.23 -12.56
N LEU A 233 -10.17 -9.56 -13.85
CA LEU A 233 -10.82 -8.84 -14.93
C LEU A 233 -12.18 -9.47 -15.21
N LEU A 234 -13.26 -8.72 -15.01
CA LEU A 234 -14.57 -9.07 -15.53
C LEU A 234 -14.74 -8.43 -16.90
N ASP A 235 -14.38 -9.17 -17.94
CA ASP A 235 -14.55 -8.75 -19.33
C ASP A 235 -15.98 -9.09 -19.79
N LEU A 236 -16.82 -8.05 -19.84
CA LEU A 236 -18.18 -8.20 -20.33
C LEU A 236 -18.20 -8.17 -21.87
N PRO A 237 -19.08 -8.94 -22.52
CA PRO A 237 -19.25 -8.89 -23.98
C PRO A 237 -19.49 -7.45 -24.47
N ALA A 238 -18.82 -7.06 -25.54
CA ALA A 238 -18.94 -5.75 -26.16
C ALA A 238 -20.38 -5.51 -26.64
N GLY A 239 -21.19 -4.79 -26.02
CA GLY A 239 -22.61 -4.57 -26.34
C GLY A 239 -23.49 -4.66 -25.11
N ILE A 240 -22.96 -5.15 -23.99
CA ILE A 240 -23.66 -5.08 -22.70
C ILE A 240 -23.82 -3.61 -22.31
N VAL A 241 -25.03 -3.27 -21.85
CA VAL A 241 -25.35 -1.94 -21.37
C VAL A 241 -25.70 -2.03 -19.88
N ILE A 242 -24.92 -1.32 -19.06
CA ILE A 242 -25.20 -1.09 -17.64
C ILE A 242 -25.94 0.26 -17.54
N LYS A 243 -27.09 0.30 -16.88
CA LYS A 243 -27.83 1.56 -16.78
C LYS A 243 -28.65 1.73 -15.49
N GLY A 244 -28.95 2.97 -15.16
CA GLY A 244 -29.96 3.32 -14.18
C GLY A 244 -29.60 3.06 -12.72
N PHE A 245 -28.33 2.93 -12.38
CA PHE A 245 -27.86 2.78 -11.00
C PHE A 245 -27.59 4.10 -10.33
N ASP A 246 -27.78 4.17 -9.02
CA ASP A 246 -27.40 5.30 -8.18
C ASP A 246 -25.95 5.18 -7.72
N LYS A 247 -25.46 3.93 -7.59
CA LYS A 247 -24.11 3.61 -7.15
C LYS A 247 -23.52 2.47 -7.99
N LEU A 248 -22.29 2.69 -8.43
CA LEU A 248 -21.41 1.70 -9.06
C LEU A 248 -20.32 1.35 -8.05
N ASP A 249 -20.43 0.17 -7.46
CA ASP A 249 -19.54 -0.32 -6.41
C ASP A 249 -18.94 -1.65 -6.85
N SER A 250 -17.60 -1.73 -6.89
CA SER A 250 -16.94 -2.96 -7.29
C SER A 250 -15.51 -2.98 -6.79
N GLY A 251 -15.14 -4.04 -6.12
CA GLY A 251 -13.75 -4.36 -5.84
C GLY A 251 -12.97 -4.76 -7.10
N ASP A 252 -13.62 -5.30 -8.13
CA ASP A 252 -12.98 -5.82 -9.34
C ASP A 252 -13.05 -4.83 -10.51
N LEU A 253 -12.13 -4.97 -11.47
CA LEU A 253 -12.16 -4.19 -12.69
C LEU A 253 -13.26 -4.72 -13.62
N VAL A 254 -14.16 -3.83 -14.05
CA VAL A 254 -15.24 -4.10 -15.01
C VAL A 254 -14.95 -3.41 -16.33
N THR A 255 -14.83 -4.18 -17.41
CA THR A 255 -14.53 -3.67 -18.76
C THR A 255 -15.55 -4.18 -19.78
N GLY A 256 -15.50 -3.64 -21.00
CA GLY A 256 -16.25 -4.12 -22.18
C GLY A 256 -17.69 -3.63 -22.29
N ALA A 257 -18.28 -3.06 -21.23
CA ALA A 257 -19.64 -2.53 -21.23
C ALA A 257 -19.68 -1.04 -21.58
N ASN A 258 -20.88 -0.56 -21.96
CA ASN A 258 -21.22 0.86 -21.99
C ASN A 258 -22.11 1.20 -20.78
N TYR A 259 -22.03 2.44 -20.31
CA TYR A 259 -22.92 2.94 -19.26
C TYR A 259 -23.99 3.87 -19.84
N ASP A 260 -25.25 3.60 -19.54
CA ASP A 260 -26.37 4.49 -19.91
C ASP A 260 -26.90 5.19 -18.64
N MET A 261 -26.80 6.52 -18.61
CA MET A 261 -27.33 7.34 -17.51
C MET A 261 -28.86 7.17 -17.31
N GLY A 262 -29.61 6.75 -18.34
CA GLY A 262 -31.05 6.57 -18.25
C GLY A 262 -31.73 7.83 -17.71
N ASP A 263 -32.64 7.65 -16.75
CA ASP A 263 -33.36 8.75 -16.06
C ASP A 263 -32.62 9.27 -14.82
N LYS A 264 -31.49 8.66 -14.42
CA LYS A 264 -30.72 9.07 -13.24
C LYS A 264 -30.04 10.41 -13.49
N THR A 265 -30.13 11.29 -12.50
CA THR A 265 -29.49 12.62 -12.52
C THR A 265 -28.13 12.61 -11.82
N SER A 266 -27.88 11.65 -10.93
CA SER A 266 -26.61 11.46 -10.25
C SER A 266 -26.25 9.97 -10.10
N VAL A 267 -24.98 9.66 -10.22
CA VAL A 267 -24.41 8.32 -10.03
C VAL A 267 -23.13 8.46 -9.23
N GLU A 268 -22.98 7.68 -8.16
CA GLU A 268 -21.74 7.59 -7.40
C GLU A 268 -20.92 6.39 -7.89
N VAL A 269 -19.60 6.59 -8.08
CA VAL A 269 -18.65 5.57 -8.48
C VAL A 269 -17.65 5.39 -7.33
N THR A 270 -17.74 4.25 -6.66
CA THR A 270 -16.83 3.80 -5.59
C THR A 270 -16.06 2.56 -5.99
N GLY A 271 -16.37 2.00 -7.15
CA GLY A 271 -15.73 0.82 -7.74
C GLY A 271 -14.84 1.15 -8.94
N ASN A 272 -14.45 0.13 -9.67
CA ASN A 272 -13.44 0.17 -10.72
C ASN A 272 -14.06 -0.22 -12.07
N TYR A 273 -14.29 0.78 -12.91
CA TYR A 273 -15.05 0.60 -14.17
C TYR A 273 -14.34 1.22 -15.37
N GLU A 274 -14.27 0.47 -16.46
CA GLU A 274 -13.84 0.95 -17.79
C GLU A 274 -14.99 0.82 -18.77
N PHE A 275 -15.60 1.95 -19.14
CA PHE A 275 -16.67 1.98 -20.12
C PHE A 275 -16.16 2.44 -21.49
N GLY A 276 -16.66 1.81 -22.55
CA GLY A 276 -16.43 2.27 -23.90
C GLY A 276 -17.05 3.66 -24.12
N GLU A 277 -18.33 3.81 -23.76
CA GLU A 277 -19.08 5.06 -23.91
C GLU A 277 -20.03 5.29 -22.72
N ILE A 278 -20.35 6.57 -22.48
CA ILE A 278 -21.47 6.99 -21.62
C ILE A 278 -22.64 7.43 -22.50
N LEU A 279 -23.71 6.63 -22.51
CA LEU A 279 -24.91 6.85 -23.30
C LEU A 279 -25.91 7.73 -22.54
N ASN A 280 -26.74 8.48 -23.27
CA ASN A 280 -27.77 9.36 -22.72
C ASN A 280 -27.26 10.32 -21.64
N GLY A 281 -26.00 10.74 -21.71
CA GLY A 281 -25.41 11.79 -20.90
C GLY A 281 -26.06 13.14 -21.17
N ALA A 282 -26.13 14.03 -20.19
CA ALA A 282 -26.61 15.39 -20.34
C ALA A 282 -25.96 16.30 -19.29
N ALA A 283 -25.89 17.60 -19.56
CA ALA A 283 -25.32 18.59 -18.65
C ALA A 283 -26.06 18.73 -17.30
N THR A 284 -27.20 18.06 -17.15
CA THR A 284 -27.97 17.98 -15.90
C THR A 284 -27.75 16.71 -15.14
N LYS A 285 -26.85 15.81 -15.65
CA LYS A 285 -26.55 14.52 -15.08
C LYS A 285 -25.09 14.48 -14.64
N THR A 286 -24.82 13.98 -13.45
CA THR A 286 -23.49 13.98 -12.84
C THR A 286 -23.05 12.57 -12.45
N MET A 287 -21.82 12.20 -12.79
CA MET A 287 -21.13 11.05 -12.22
C MET A 287 -20.10 11.56 -11.23
N THR A 288 -20.15 11.06 -10.00
CA THR A 288 -19.24 11.46 -8.92
C THR A 288 -18.33 10.30 -8.55
N VAL A 289 -17.03 10.45 -8.76
CA VAL A 289 -16.02 9.50 -8.33
C VAL A 289 -15.64 9.82 -6.88
N LYS A 290 -15.84 8.85 -6.00
CA LYS A 290 -15.59 8.92 -4.55
C LYS A 290 -14.32 8.16 -4.18
N GLU A 291 -14.01 8.20 -2.90
CA GLU A 291 -12.88 7.47 -2.33
C GLU A 291 -12.86 5.99 -2.78
N GLY A 292 -11.70 5.53 -3.25
CA GLY A 292 -11.52 4.19 -3.78
C GLY A 292 -12.05 3.96 -5.19
N GLY A 293 -12.83 4.89 -5.76
CA GLY A 293 -13.39 4.80 -7.10
C GLY A 293 -12.38 5.10 -8.21
N ALA A 294 -12.50 4.34 -9.32
CA ALA A 294 -11.81 4.64 -10.57
C ALA A 294 -12.77 4.42 -11.75
N LEU A 295 -12.89 5.42 -12.57
CA LEU A 295 -13.76 5.39 -13.76
C LEU A 295 -12.94 5.74 -14.99
N ALA A 296 -12.87 4.84 -15.96
CA ALA A 296 -12.34 5.14 -17.28
C ALA A 296 -13.47 5.24 -18.33
N VAL A 297 -13.36 6.19 -19.24
CA VAL A 297 -14.22 6.30 -20.41
C VAL A 297 -13.33 6.38 -21.64
N GLN A 298 -13.41 5.34 -22.50
CA GLN A 298 -12.51 5.12 -23.64
C GLN A 298 -13.04 5.75 -24.94
N SER A 299 -13.80 6.81 -24.83
CA SER A 299 -14.36 7.54 -25.98
C SER A 299 -13.45 8.69 -26.41
N ALA A 300 -13.28 8.84 -27.73
CA ALA A 300 -12.65 10.01 -28.31
C ALA A 300 -13.63 11.20 -28.45
N GLN A 301 -14.93 11.00 -28.22
CA GLN A 301 -15.95 12.02 -28.35
C GLN A 301 -16.14 12.82 -27.05
N ALA A 302 -16.50 14.08 -27.21
CA ALA A 302 -16.82 14.94 -26.06
C ALA A 302 -17.96 14.35 -25.23
N LEU A 303 -17.76 14.34 -23.92
CA LEU A 303 -18.72 13.82 -22.95
C LEU A 303 -19.84 14.86 -22.69
N ALA A 304 -21.08 14.40 -22.65
CA ALA A 304 -22.23 15.26 -22.49
C ALA A 304 -22.68 15.49 -21.06
N ASN A 305 -22.26 14.62 -20.12
CA ASN A 305 -22.59 14.69 -18.70
C ASN A 305 -21.49 15.40 -17.88
N ASN A 306 -21.83 15.76 -16.63
CA ASN A 306 -20.86 16.28 -15.69
C ASN A 306 -20.11 15.16 -14.99
N PHE A 307 -18.85 15.43 -14.64
CA PHE A 307 -18.06 14.60 -13.74
C PHE A 307 -17.57 15.43 -12.56
N VAL A 308 -17.60 14.81 -11.39
CA VAL A 308 -17.00 15.35 -10.16
C VAL A 308 -16.07 14.27 -9.61
N VAL A 309 -14.81 14.58 -9.43
CA VAL A 309 -13.83 13.71 -8.77
C VAL A 309 -13.54 14.32 -7.40
N GLU A 310 -14.19 13.80 -6.37
CA GLU A 310 -13.96 14.24 -4.99
C GLU A 310 -12.70 13.60 -4.41
N GLU A 311 -12.61 12.27 -4.53
CA GLU A 311 -11.44 11.43 -4.25
C GLU A 311 -11.46 10.26 -5.24
N GLY A 312 -10.27 9.70 -5.60
CA GLY A 312 -10.15 8.68 -6.64
C GLY A 312 -9.80 9.27 -8.01
N VAL A 313 -10.04 8.53 -9.11
CA VAL A 313 -9.55 8.94 -10.43
C VAL A 313 -10.60 8.79 -11.54
N LEU A 314 -10.69 9.81 -12.38
CA LEU A 314 -11.37 9.77 -13.67
C LEU A 314 -10.33 9.68 -14.79
N ALA A 315 -10.38 8.63 -15.60
CA ALA A 315 -9.51 8.41 -16.75
C ALA A 315 -10.28 8.63 -18.04
N LEU A 316 -9.78 9.46 -18.94
CA LEU A 316 -10.44 9.79 -20.19
C LEU A 316 -9.49 9.61 -21.39
N GLY A 317 -10.04 9.09 -22.47
CA GLY A 317 -9.38 9.00 -23.77
C GLY A 317 -9.28 7.59 -24.32
N THR A 318 -8.90 7.47 -25.58
CA THR A 318 -8.97 6.21 -26.35
C THR A 318 -8.09 5.08 -25.81
N THR A 319 -7.08 5.41 -25.01
CA THR A 319 -6.18 4.43 -24.38
C THR A 319 -6.24 4.47 -22.85
N ALA A 320 -7.19 5.23 -22.27
CA ALA A 320 -7.32 5.37 -20.82
C ALA A 320 -7.67 4.05 -20.15
N ARG A 321 -6.94 3.72 -19.08
CA ARG A 321 -7.14 2.55 -18.21
C ARG A 321 -7.22 2.96 -16.76
N THR A 322 -8.08 2.32 -16.02
CA THR A 322 -8.20 2.58 -14.57
C THR A 322 -6.97 2.12 -13.81
N ALA A 323 -6.34 1.01 -14.22
CA ALA A 323 -5.12 0.49 -13.62
C ALA A 323 -3.99 1.53 -13.70
N ASP A 324 -3.71 2.04 -14.90
CA ASP A 324 -2.65 3.04 -15.12
C ASP A 324 -2.94 4.35 -14.36
N ALA A 325 -4.20 4.77 -14.38
CA ALA A 325 -4.63 5.99 -13.70
C ALA A 325 -4.53 5.90 -12.17
N ARG A 326 -4.89 4.76 -11.60
CA ARG A 326 -4.77 4.50 -10.15
C ARG A 326 -3.33 4.38 -9.73
N ASP A 327 -2.53 3.64 -10.49
CA ASP A 327 -1.09 3.51 -10.23
C ASP A 327 -0.41 4.87 -10.25
N ALA A 328 -0.65 5.68 -11.29
CA ALA A 328 -0.11 7.03 -11.37
C ALA A 328 -0.58 7.93 -10.22
N LEU A 329 -1.88 7.91 -9.87
CA LEU A 329 -2.41 8.70 -8.76
C LEU A 329 -1.77 8.29 -7.41
N GLY A 330 -1.65 6.99 -7.16
CA GLY A 330 -1.04 6.44 -5.95
C GLY A 330 0.45 6.74 -5.84
N LYS A 331 1.17 6.73 -6.96
CA LYS A 331 2.59 7.09 -7.02
C LYS A 331 2.87 8.50 -6.49
N TYR A 332 1.93 9.43 -6.66
CA TYR A 332 2.08 10.82 -6.22
C TYR A 332 1.41 11.12 -4.87
N ASP A 333 0.87 10.10 -4.18
CA ASP A 333 0.09 10.24 -2.93
C ASP A 333 -1.05 11.25 -3.06
N GLU A 334 -1.65 11.32 -4.26
CA GLU A 334 -2.73 12.25 -4.57
C GLU A 334 -4.11 11.62 -4.37
N LYS A 335 -5.11 12.42 -4.01
CA LYS A 335 -6.44 11.92 -3.65
C LYS A 335 -7.46 12.02 -4.77
N ALA A 336 -7.38 13.04 -5.60
CA ALA A 336 -8.32 13.30 -6.69
C ALA A 336 -7.58 13.58 -7.98
N GLY A 337 -7.78 12.74 -9.02
CA GLY A 337 -7.06 12.83 -10.28
C GLY A 337 -7.93 12.78 -11.53
N LEU A 338 -7.52 13.54 -12.55
CA LEU A 338 -7.94 13.39 -13.94
C LEU A 338 -6.77 12.84 -14.75
N TYR A 339 -6.90 11.63 -15.27
CA TYR A 339 -5.91 10.96 -16.10
C TYR A 339 -6.31 11.05 -17.58
N LEU A 340 -5.43 11.51 -18.43
CA LEU A 340 -5.68 11.69 -19.87
C LEU A 340 -4.70 10.86 -20.69
N SER A 341 -5.22 10.01 -21.60
CA SER A 341 -4.39 9.12 -22.42
C SER A 341 -4.97 8.90 -23.81
N GLY A 342 -4.15 9.06 -24.82
CA GLY A 342 -4.54 8.96 -26.24
C GLY A 342 -5.32 10.19 -26.73
N THR A 343 -6.37 9.99 -27.54
CA THR A 343 -7.20 11.11 -28.02
C THR A 343 -8.31 11.42 -27.03
N VAL A 344 -8.37 12.68 -26.56
CA VAL A 344 -9.34 13.17 -25.58
C VAL A 344 -9.99 14.44 -26.08
N ASP A 345 -11.33 14.51 -26.10
CA ASP A 345 -12.08 15.72 -26.40
C ASP A 345 -12.80 16.26 -25.15
N LEU A 346 -12.23 17.32 -24.55
CA LEU A 346 -12.75 18.02 -23.39
C LEU A 346 -13.55 19.29 -23.76
N ALA A 347 -13.71 19.61 -25.06
CA ALA A 347 -14.28 20.89 -25.47
C ALA A 347 -15.71 21.13 -24.97
N SER A 348 -16.48 20.07 -24.75
CA SER A 348 -17.84 20.14 -24.21
C SER A 348 -17.99 19.50 -22.82
N ALA A 349 -16.92 18.98 -22.25
CA ALA A 349 -16.95 18.31 -20.95
C ALA A 349 -17.18 19.30 -19.80
N LYS A 350 -17.84 18.81 -18.73
CA LYS A 350 -17.97 19.52 -17.45
C LYS A 350 -17.39 18.64 -16.37
N ILE A 351 -16.16 18.96 -15.97
CA ILE A 351 -15.37 18.13 -15.06
C ILE A 351 -14.81 19.01 -13.95
N ASN A 352 -15.05 18.62 -12.71
CA ASN A 352 -14.45 19.23 -11.54
C ASN A 352 -13.63 18.18 -10.78
N VAL A 353 -12.36 18.46 -10.50
CA VAL A 353 -11.43 17.55 -9.83
C VAL A 353 -10.90 18.19 -8.56
N GLY A 354 -11.09 17.53 -7.42
CA GLY A 354 -10.69 18.02 -6.11
C GLY A 354 -11.58 19.18 -5.63
N ASN A 355 -11.03 20.06 -4.79
CA ASN A 355 -11.76 21.16 -4.16
C ASN A 355 -11.95 22.35 -5.14
N VAL A 356 -12.95 22.27 -5.98
CA VAL A 356 -13.32 23.34 -6.90
C VAL A 356 -14.29 24.31 -6.22
N ALA A 357 -14.04 25.63 -6.31
CA ALA A 357 -14.92 26.64 -5.74
C ALA A 357 -16.31 26.62 -6.42
N ALA A 358 -17.36 26.85 -5.64
CA ALA A 358 -18.76 26.72 -6.10
C ALA A 358 -19.19 27.74 -7.18
N ASP A 359 -18.44 28.83 -7.32
CA ASP A 359 -18.70 29.91 -8.29
C ASP A 359 -17.94 29.71 -9.62
N VAL A 360 -17.17 28.66 -9.78
CA VAL A 360 -16.45 28.35 -11.02
C VAL A 360 -17.43 27.80 -12.05
N THR A 361 -17.50 28.47 -13.19
CA THR A 361 -18.44 28.16 -14.29
C THR A 361 -17.76 27.59 -15.53
N THR A 362 -16.46 27.45 -15.52
CA THR A 362 -15.67 26.90 -16.64
C THR A 362 -15.89 25.39 -16.79
N ASN A 363 -15.63 24.86 -17.99
CA ASN A 363 -16.00 23.47 -18.32
C ASN A 363 -15.15 22.43 -17.59
N VAL A 364 -13.81 22.60 -17.53
CA VAL A 364 -12.90 21.67 -16.86
C VAL A 364 -12.06 22.42 -15.83
N ASN A 365 -12.09 21.97 -14.59
CA ASN A 365 -11.48 22.69 -13.48
C ASN A 365 -10.69 21.74 -12.58
N LEU A 366 -9.43 22.11 -12.29
CA LEU A 366 -8.63 21.53 -11.23
C LEU A 366 -8.69 22.44 -10.00
N GLY A 367 -9.22 21.91 -8.90
CA GLY A 367 -9.23 22.58 -7.60
C GLY A 367 -7.87 22.52 -6.90
N SER A 368 -7.79 23.10 -5.70
CA SER A 368 -6.52 23.24 -4.94
C SER A 368 -5.83 21.91 -4.56
N ASN A 369 -6.55 20.80 -4.58
CA ASN A 369 -6.04 19.44 -4.38
C ASN A 369 -6.37 18.53 -5.57
N GLY A 370 -6.67 19.11 -6.72
CA GLY A 370 -6.92 18.39 -7.96
C GLY A 370 -5.63 18.15 -8.72
N THR A 371 -5.47 16.92 -9.23
CA THR A 371 -4.30 16.49 -9.99
C THR A 371 -4.69 16.17 -11.42
N LEU A 372 -3.96 16.72 -12.36
CA LEU A 372 -3.98 16.34 -13.76
C LEU A 372 -2.81 15.38 -14.03
N ILE A 373 -3.09 14.23 -14.59
CA ILE A 373 -2.09 13.27 -15.02
C ILE A 373 -2.24 13.08 -16.52
N VAL A 374 -1.18 13.31 -17.28
CA VAL A 374 -1.17 13.18 -18.72
C VAL A 374 -0.17 12.09 -19.12
N ASP A 375 -0.68 11.06 -19.77
CA ASP A 375 0.15 9.97 -20.31
C ASP A 375 0.96 10.50 -21.50
N ALA A 376 2.27 10.49 -21.36
CA ALA A 376 3.22 10.96 -22.35
C ALA A 376 3.85 9.82 -23.17
N THR A 377 3.18 8.68 -23.26
CA THR A 377 3.67 7.54 -24.05
C THR A 377 4.12 8.01 -25.43
N ALA A 378 5.36 7.67 -25.79
CA ALA A 378 5.93 8.04 -27.08
C ALA A 378 5.03 7.56 -28.23
N ALA A 379 4.83 8.40 -29.21
CA ALA A 379 4.16 8.01 -30.45
C ALA A 379 4.98 6.90 -31.15
N HIS A 380 4.56 5.66 -31.00
CA HIS A 380 5.00 4.53 -31.81
C HIS A 380 4.07 4.40 -33.03
N GLU A 381 4.47 3.65 -34.07
CA GLU A 381 3.63 3.38 -35.25
C GLU A 381 2.21 2.91 -34.86
N ASP A 382 2.05 2.28 -33.70
CA ASP A 382 0.80 1.69 -33.19
C ASP A 382 0.12 2.46 -32.04
N ALA A 383 0.73 3.52 -31.46
CA ALA A 383 0.16 4.31 -30.37
C ALA A 383 0.30 5.81 -30.65
N PRO A 384 -0.81 6.52 -30.89
CA PRO A 384 -0.76 7.97 -31.11
C PRO A 384 -0.35 8.71 -29.82
N ALA A 385 0.38 9.80 -29.99
CA ALA A 385 0.66 10.75 -28.93
C ALA A 385 -0.63 11.23 -28.25
N THR A 386 -0.59 11.48 -26.95
CA THR A 386 -1.76 12.01 -26.24
C THR A 386 -2.08 13.41 -26.72
N THR A 387 -3.32 13.57 -27.22
CA THR A 387 -3.83 14.84 -27.74
C THR A 387 -5.16 15.18 -27.07
N VAL A 388 -5.19 16.31 -26.40
CA VAL A 388 -6.33 16.81 -25.63
C VAL A 388 -6.89 18.05 -26.34
N THR A 389 -8.17 18.02 -26.70
CA THR A 389 -8.91 19.18 -27.22
C THR A 389 -9.74 19.81 -26.11
N GLY A 390 -9.59 21.11 -25.90
CA GLY A 390 -10.23 21.87 -24.82
C GLY A 390 -9.22 22.39 -23.80
N THR A 391 -9.64 23.33 -22.96
CA THR A 391 -8.80 23.97 -21.96
C THR A 391 -9.16 23.50 -20.54
N ILE A 392 -8.13 23.17 -19.74
CA ILE A 392 -8.26 22.83 -18.33
C ILE A 392 -7.85 24.04 -17.51
N ASN A 393 -8.73 24.54 -16.66
CA ASN A 393 -8.46 25.66 -15.77
C ASN A 393 -7.93 25.14 -14.44
N ALA A 394 -6.74 25.59 -14.03
CA ALA A 394 -6.08 25.17 -12.82
C ALA A 394 -5.92 26.31 -11.82
N VAL A 395 -6.24 26.07 -10.56
CA VAL A 395 -6.03 27.04 -9.46
C VAL A 395 -4.70 26.77 -8.76
N GLU A 396 -4.23 27.74 -7.96
CA GLU A 396 -3.04 27.56 -7.13
C GLU A 396 -3.20 26.38 -6.16
N GLY A 397 -2.23 25.49 -6.10
CA GLY A 397 -2.27 24.25 -5.30
C GLY A 397 -2.67 23.00 -6.08
N SER A 398 -3.08 23.14 -7.36
CA SER A 398 -3.25 22.00 -8.26
C SER A 398 -1.91 21.53 -8.83
N THR A 399 -1.86 20.25 -9.26
CA THR A 399 -0.66 19.61 -9.81
C THR A 399 -0.89 19.07 -11.22
N LEU A 400 0.16 19.05 -12.03
CA LEU A 400 0.20 18.41 -13.34
C LEU A 400 1.38 17.43 -13.38
N HIS A 401 1.08 16.17 -13.63
CA HIS A 401 2.08 15.11 -13.79
C HIS A 401 2.08 14.58 -15.23
N TYR A 402 3.24 14.56 -15.86
CA TYR A 402 3.46 13.79 -17.08
C TYR A 402 4.01 12.42 -16.69
N VAL A 403 3.34 11.35 -17.12
CA VAL A 403 3.73 9.96 -16.83
C VAL A 403 4.08 9.22 -18.12
N ASN A 404 4.82 8.12 -18.01
CA ASN A 404 5.34 7.33 -19.13
C ASN A 404 6.19 8.19 -20.09
N VAL A 405 6.97 9.10 -19.54
CA VAL A 405 7.79 10.05 -20.31
C VAL A 405 8.94 9.31 -20.99
N ALA A 406 9.10 9.55 -22.28
CA ALA A 406 10.20 9.02 -23.10
C ALA A 406 10.80 10.10 -23.99
N ASP A 407 12.02 9.85 -24.46
CA ASP A 407 12.72 10.78 -25.37
C ASP A 407 11.86 11.05 -26.63
N GLN A 408 11.66 12.33 -26.94
CA GLN A 408 10.86 12.84 -28.05
C GLN A 408 9.36 12.46 -28.03
N GLY A 409 8.83 11.97 -26.90
CA GLY A 409 7.38 11.84 -26.69
C GLY A 409 6.68 13.20 -26.90
N ILE A 410 5.43 13.17 -27.40
CA ILE A 410 4.68 14.39 -27.70
C ILE A 410 3.35 14.37 -26.95
N VAL A 411 3.04 15.47 -26.27
CA VAL A 411 1.75 15.72 -25.63
C VAL A 411 1.20 17.07 -26.09
N THR A 412 -0.09 17.11 -26.41
CA THR A 412 -0.80 18.35 -26.68
C THR A 412 -1.91 18.51 -25.63
N VAL A 413 -1.75 19.48 -24.73
CA VAL A 413 -2.73 19.77 -23.66
C VAL A 413 -2.68 21.25 -23.31
N ASP A 414 -3.86 21.88 -23.19
CA ASP A 414 -4.01 23.30 -22.82
C ASP A 414 -4.42 23.39 -21.35
N VAL A 415 -3.51 23.91 -20.50
CA VAL A 415 -3.77 24.14 -19.08
C VAL A 415 -3.58 25.61 -18.77
N ASP A 416 -4.69 26.31 -18.44
CA ASP A 416 -4.66 27.72 -18.03
C ASP A 416 -4.59 27.82 -16.49
N GLY A 417 -3.71 28.69 -15.99
CA GLY A 417 -3.54 28.95 -14.58
C GLY A 417 -2.17 28.53 -14.03
N LYS A 418 -2.08 28.54 -12.68
CA LYS A 418 -0.83 28.21 -11.96
C LYS A 418 -0.88 26.76 -11.47
N VAL A 419 -0.21 25.89 -12.16
CA VAL A 419 -0.07 24.49 -11.82
C VAL A 419 1.41 24.14 -11.55
N LYS A 420 1.65 23.32 -10.52
CA LYS A 420 2.97 22.72 -10.30
C LYS A 420 3.14 21.56 -11.28
N THR A 421 4.10 21.66 -12.19
CA THR A 421 4.37 20.62 -13.19
C THR A 421 5.51 19.73 -12.75
N THR A 422 5.36 18.42 -12.92
CA THR A 422 6.38 17.40 -12.68
C THR A 422 6.35 16.33 -13.78
N VAL A 423 7.43 15.56 -13.87
CA VAL A 423 7.54 14.38 -14.73
C VAL A 423 7.78 13.15 -13.86
N ASP A 424 7.37 11.97 -14.32
CA ASP A 424 7.57 10.71 -13.60
C ASP A 424 9.05 10.25 -13.67
N ASN A 425 9.80 10.73 -14.64
CA ASN A 425 11.20 10.37 -14.84
C ASN A 425 12.09 11.62 -14.82
N LEU A 426 12.93 11.79 -13.81
CA LEU A 426 13.85 12.93 -13.68
C LEU A 426 14.91 13.01 -14.77
N LEU A 427 15.12 11.95 -15.53
CA LEU A 427 16.02 11.95 -16.69
C LEU A 427 15.47 12.72 -17.90
N PHE A 428 14.24 13.23 -17.79
CA PHE A 428 13.61 14.02 -18.82
C PHE A 428 13.12 15.38 -18.28
N LYS A 429 13.13 16.37 -19.13
CA LYS A 429 12.54 17.68 -18.91
C LYS A 429 11.47 17.97 -19.94
N VAL A 430 10.45 18.72 -19.52
CA VAL A 430 9.38 19.18 -20.41
C VAL A 430 9.86 20.38 -21.21
N VAL A 431 9.66 20.34 -22.52
CA VAL A 431 9.99 21.42 -23.44
C VAL A 431 8.77 21.77 -24.28
N GLU A 432 8.35 23.04 -24.30
CA GLU A 432 7.29 23.52 -25.15
C GLU A 432 7.76 23.63 -26.62
N VAL A 433 6.98 23.04 -27.54
CA VAL A 433 7.30 23.03 -28.97
C VAL A 433 6.43 24.03 -29.72
N GLY A 434 7.03 25.13 -30.13
CA GLY A 434 6.38 26.21 -30.91
C GLY A 434 5.70 27.26 -30.02
N ASP A 435 5.64 28.49 -30.50
CA ASP A 435 5.07 29.62 -29.75
C ASP A 435 3.56 29.43 -29.50
N GLY A 436 3.19 29.05 -28.25
CA GLY A 436 1.82 29.08 -27.76
C GLY A 436 0.90 28.02 -28.35
N GLN A 437 1.39 26.84 -28.72
CA GLN A 437 0.57 25.72 -29.26
C GLN A 437 0.18 24.68 -28.23
N ASN A 438 0.50 24.89 -26.94
CA ASN A 438 0.22 23.93 -25.86
C ASN A 438 0.70 22.50 -26.19
N LYS A 439 1.78 22.41 -26.94
CA LYS A 439 2.42 21.18 -27.38
C LYS A 439 3.76 21.03 -26.69
N PHE A 440 3.93 19.92 -26.03
CA PHE A 440 5.09 19.62 -25.21
C PHE A 440 5.83 18.40 -25.75
N THR A 441 7.14 18.42 -25.65
CA THR A 441 8.01 17.25 -25.89
C THR A 441 8.93 17.05 -24.69
N PHE A 442 9.59 15.90 -24.65
CA PHE A 442 10.48 15.52 -23.57
C PHE A 442 11.88 15.33 -24.12
N GLU A 443 12.84 16.04 -23.52
CA GLU A 443 14.25 15.95 -23.87
C GLU A 443 15.02 15.39 -22.68
N ARG A 444 16.16 14.73 -22.94
CA ARG A 444 17.06 14.28 -21.87
C ARG A 444 17.44 15.44 -20.98
N ALA A 445 17.28 15.27 -19.65
CA ALA A 445 17.71 16.24 -18.65
C ALA A 445 19.25 16.31 -18.65
N THR A 446 19.77 17.51 -18.40
CA THR A 446 21.18 17.73 -18.10
C THR A 446 21.40 17.77 -16.58
N GLY A 447 22.64 17.71 -16.12
CA GLY A 447 22.96 17.84 -14.70
C GLY A 447 22.41 19.13 -14.07
N SER A 448 22.36 20.23 -14.83
CA SER A 448 21.77 21.49 -14.36
C SER A 448 20.24 21.42 -14.20
N ASP A 449 19.55 20.57 -14.94
CA ASP A 449 18.11 20.38 -14.82
C ASP A 449 17.76 19.59 -13.54
N LEU A 450 18.65 18.68 -13.10
CA LEU A 450 18.51 17.92 -11.85
C LEU A 450 18.76 18.76 -10.59
N ALA A 451 19.52 19.83 -10.67
CA ALA A 451 19.90 20.68 -9.52
C ALA A 451 18.70 21.31 -8.77
N GLY A 452 17.52 21.40 -9.40
CA GLY A 452 16.29 21.92 -8.80
C GLY A 452 15.36 20.87 -8.20
N THR A 453 15.71 19.58 -8.27
CA THR A 453 14.79 18.45 -7.96
C THR A 453 14.98 17.85 -6.56
N GLY A 454 15.80 18.43 -5.69
CA GLY A 454 16.15 17.88 -4.38
C GLY A 454 17.33 16.90 -4.42
N LEU A 455 18.07 16.87 -5.53
CA LEU A 455 19.31 16.11 -5.73
C LEU A 455 20.54 17.02 -5.72
N GLY A 456 20.45 18.19 -5.10
CA GLY A 456 21.44 19.26 -5.13
C GLY A 456 22.80 18.93 -4.50
N GLY A 457 22.92 17.80 -3.79
CA GLY A 457 24.20 17.31 -3.24
C GLY A 457 25.05 16.51 -4.23
N PHE A 458 24.48 16.06 -5.35
CA PHE A 458 25.16 15.18 -6.31
C PHE A 458 25.61 15.92 -7.57
N ASP A 459 26.65 15.39 -8.23
CA ASP A 459 27.00 15.78 -9.60
C ASP A 459 25.92 15.24 -10.57
N GLY A 460 25.08 16.14 -11.07
CA GLY A 460 23.96 15.80 -11.93
C GLY A 460 24.38 15.17 -13.27
N ASP A 461 25.53 15.57 -13.86
CA ASP A 461 26.01 14.98 -15.11
C ASP A 461 26.51 13.53 -14.87
N ALA A 462 27.10 13.28 -13.70
CA ALA A 462 27.50 11.94 -13.31
C ALA A 462 26.27 11.05 -13.01
N LEU A 463 25.21 11.58 -12.35
CA LEU A 463 23.94 10.85 -12.14
C LEU A 463 23.28 10.47 -13.47
N VAL A 464 23.21 11.38 -14.43
CA VAL A 464 22.71 11.07 -15.78
C VAL A 464 23.56 10.00 -16.45
N GLY A 465 24.89 10.04 -16.26
CA GLY A 465 25.81 9.02 -16.75
C GLY A 465 25.62 7.63 -16.10
N MET A 466 25.09 7.58 -14.88
CA MET A 466 24.79 6.35 -14.14
C MET A 466 23.36 5.82 -14.38
N ALA A 467 22.52 6.52 -15.12
CA ALA A 467 21.11 6.19 -15.28
C ALA A 467 20.84 4.84 -15.98
N GLU A 468 21.83 4.25 -16.65
CA GLU A 468 21.73 2.89 -17.22
C GLU A 468 21.94 1.79 -16.15
N ASN A 469 22.42 2.14 -14.95
CA ASN A 469 22.43 1.21 -13.83
C ASN A 469 21.01 0.98 -13.33
N GLU A 470 20.63 -0.28 -13.11
CA GLU A 470 19.27 -0.68 -12.73
C GLU A 470 18.77 0.04 -11.46
N VAL A 471 19.62 0.20 -10.44
CA VAL A 471 19.24 0.85 -9.18
C VAL A 471 19.16 2.36 -9.34
N ILE A 472 20.21 2.97 -9.88
CA ILE A 472 20.24 4.44 -10.04
C ILE A 472 19.16 4.90 -11.03
N GLY A 473 19.00 4.18 -12.15
CA GLY A 473 17.94 4.45 -13.12
C GLY A 473 16.55 4.34 -12.49
N SER A 474 16.30 3.30 -11.70
CA SER A 474 15.02 3.12 -10.99
C SER A 474 14.77 4.24 -9.98
N LEU A 475 15.77 4.68 -9.22
CA LEU A 475 15.64 5.78 -8.27
C LEU A 475 15.39 7.13 -8.96
N LEU A 476 15.94 7.35 -10.14
CA LEU A 476 15.68 8.53 -10.95
C LEU A 476 14.32 8.45 -11.66
N ASP A 477 13.90 7.26 -12.07
CA ASP A 477 12.59 6.99 -12.67
C ASP A 477 11.45 7.09 -11.66
N GLN A 478 11.70 6.65 -10.41
CA GLN A 478 10.76 6.76 -9.29
C GLN A 478 10.70 8.16 -8.66
N ALA A 479 11.18 9.15 -9.33
CA ALA A 479 11.44 10.48 -8.77
C ALA A 479 10.24 11.17 -8.12
N ASN A 480 9.03 10.74 -8.41
CA ASN A 480 7.80 11.31 -7.88
C ASN A 480 6.85 10.25 -7.29
N THR A 481 7.31 9.02 -7.12
CA THR A 481 6.56 7.97 -6.44
C THR A 481 6.69 8.09 -4.92
N ALA A 482 6.32 7.11 -4.14
CA ALA A 482 6.28 7.05 -2.66
C ALA A 482 7.45 7.68 -1.88
N ILE A 483 8.50 8.13 -2.56
CA ILE A 483 9.58 8.95 -2.02
C ILE A 483 9.12 10.42 -2.04
N THR A 484 8.38 10.82 -1.03
CA THR A 484 7.64 12.09 -1.00
C THR A 484 8.47 13.31 -0.64
N SER A 485 9.68 13.17 -0.07
CA SER A 485 10.56 14.29 0.27
C SER A 485 11.87 14.27 -0.50
N GLY A 486 12.42 15.45 -0.80
CA GLY A 486 13.77 15.58 -1.38
C GLY A 486 14.83 14.90 -0.51
N ASN A 487 14.69 14.95 0.81
CA ASN A 487 15.60 14.32 1.78
C ASN A 487 15.56 12.79 1.69
N GLN A 488 14.39 12.19 1.53
CA GLN A 488 14.25 10.74 1.39
C GLN A 488 14.88 10.23 0.09
N ARG A 489 14.72 10.97 -0.99
CA ARG A 489 15.33 10.65 -2.28
C ARG A 489 16.86 10.74 -2.22
N GLU A 490 17.38 11.79 -1.57
CA GLU A 490 18.79 11.96 -1.32
C GLU A 490 19.36 10.82 -0.47
N ALA A 491 18.66 10.41 0.59
CA ALA A 491 19.05 9.29 1.44
C ALA A 491 19.07 7.96 0.65
N ARG A 492 18.08 7.69 -0.19
CA ARG A 492 18.04 6.49 -1.04
C ARG A 492 19.18 6.45 -2.05
N LEU A 493 19.47 7.57 -2.71
CA LEU A 493 20.61 7.67 -3.61
C LEU A 493 21.95 7.53 -2.87
N ASN A 494 22.09 8.14 -1.70
CA ASN A 494 23.26 7.96 -0.84
C ASN A 494 23.45 6.49 -0.46
N GLY A 495 22.38 5.81 -0.08
CA GLY A 495 22.41 4.38 0.25
C GLY A 495 22.78 3.48 -0.94
N ALA A 496 22.27 3.79 -2.13
CA ALA A 496 22.61 3.05 -3.35
C ALA A 496 24.06 3.30 -3.81
N LEU A 497 24.53 4.56 -3.69
CA LEU A 497 25.88 4.95 -4.07
C LEU A 497 26.94 4.56 -3.04
N ASN A 498 26.59 4.40 -1.77
CA ASN A 498 27.50 3.98 -0.70
C ASN A 498 26.87 2.88 0.14
N LEU A 499 26.87 1.66 -0.41
CA LEU A 499 26.27 0.49 0.21
C LEU A 499 26.91 0.14 1.56
N ALA A 500 28.23 0.39 1.71
CA ALA A 500 28.93 0.15 2.97
C ALA A 500 28.40 1.05 4.10
N ALA A 501 28.15 2.35 3.83
CA ALA A 501 27.56 3.25 4.81
C ALA A 501 26.09 2.90 5.09
N ALA A 502 25.31 2.55 4.04
CA ALA A 502 23.91 2.14 4.18
C ALA A 502 23.74 0.88 5.05
N GLY A 503 24.66 -0.07 4.94
CA GLY A 503 24.72 -1.27 5.78
C GLY A 503 25.48 -1.07 7.09
N GLY A 504 25.91 0.16 7.42
CA GLY A 504 26.64 0.43 8.67
C GLY A 504 27.93 -0.34 8.86
N VAL A 505 28.65 -0.67 7.77
CA VAL A 505 29.91 -1.47 7.81
C VAL A 505 30.95 -0.79 8.70
N GLN A 506 31.14 0.52 8.52
CA GLN A 506 32.10 1.30 9.31
C GLN A 506 31.64 1.42 10.77
N THR A 507 30.35 1.71 10.99
CA THR A 507 29.73 1.79 12.34
C THR A 507 29.92 0.49 13.12
N ALA A 508 29.59 -0.67 12.52
CA ALA A 508 29.75 -1.97 13.13
C ALA A 508 31.22 -2.31 13.42
N GLY A 509 32.12 -1.95 12.50
CA GLY A 509 33.57 -2.14 12.66
C GLY A 509 34.14 -1.32 13.81
N ILE A 510 33.80 -0.02 13.88
CA ILE A 510 34.22 0.88 14.97
C ILE A 510 33.65 0.40 16.31
N GLU A 511 32.40 -0.01 16.35
CA GLU A 511 31.75 -0.51 17.57
C GLU A 511 32.41 -1.79 18.07
N ALA A 512 32.63 -2.78 17.18
CA ALA A 512 33.33 -4.03 17.54
C ALA A 512 34.76 -3.76 18.07
N ALA A 513 35.49 -2.82 17.45
CA ALA A 513 36.82 -2.41 17.90
C ALA A 513 36.79 -1.68 19.24
N THR A 514 35.78 -0.82 19.47
CA THR A 514 35.57 -0.08 20.72
C THR A 514 35.24 -1.03 21.87
N MET A 515 34.43 -2.08 21.64
CA MET A 515 34.22 -3.15 22.62
C MET A 515 35.55 -3.80 23.03
N GLY A 516 36.43 -4.10 22.09
CA GLY A 516 37.76 -4.66 22.36
C GLY A 516 38.66 -3.71 23.17
N ILE A 517 38.71 -2.41 22.83
CA ILE A 517 39.45 -1.38 23.57
C ILE A 517 38.94 -1.29 25.01
N ASP A 518 37.63 -1.26 25.20
CA ASP A 518 36.99 -1.18 26.51
C ASP A 518 37.33 -2.40 27.37
N GLN A 519 37.26 -3.59 26.80
CA GLN A 519 37.64 -4.83 27.51
C GLN A 519 39.13 -4.79 27.96
N ALA A 520 40.06 -4.45 27.07
CA ALA A 520 41.47 -4.36 27.37
C ALA A 520 41.74 -3.29 28.47
N THR A 521 41.18 -2.12 28.37
CA THR A 521 41.39 -1.02 29.31
C THR A 521 40.75 -1.27 30.67
N LYS A 522 39.57 -1.86 30.74
CA LYS A 522 38.89 -2.22 32.01
C LYS A 522 39.63 -3.33 32.75
N ARG A 523 40.18 -4.31 32.03
CA ARG A 523 40.97 -5.38 32.63
C ARG A 523 42.28 -4.86 33.24
N ALA A 524 42.88 -3.88 32.61
CA ALA A 524 44.11 -3.20 33.00
C ALA A 524 43.93 -2.05 34.01
N ALA A 525 42.65 -1.65 34.32
CA ALA A 525 42.30 -0.47 35.12
C ALA A 525 42.51 -0.69 36.63
N LEU A 526 42.80 0.40 37.37
CA LEU A 526 42.90 0.38 38.84
C LEU A 526 41.60 -0.02 39.56
N THR A 527 40.49 -0.01 38.88
CA THR A 527 39.20 -0.54 39.36
C THR A 527 39.19 -2.06 39.37
N ASN A 528 40.09 -2.74 38.69
CA ASN A 528 40.25 -4.18 38.69
C ASN A 528 41.12 -4.67 39.85
N VAL A 529 41.14 -5.97 40.10
CA VAL A 529 42.05 -6.65 41.07
C VAL A 529 43.15 -7.32 40.29
N PHE A 530 44.36 -6.97 40.64
CA PHE A 530 45.57 -7.61 40.07
C PHE A 530 46.10 -8.65 41.04
N LEU A 531 46.32 -9.85 40.50
CA LEU A 531 46.88 -10.95 41.26
C LEU A 531 48.14 -11.43 40.52
N ASP A 532 49.24 -11.59 41.27
CA ASP A 532 50.47 -12.14 40.69
C ASP A 532 50.23 -13.53 40.14
N GLY A 533 50.70 -13.80 38.89
CA GLY A 533 50.58 -15.09 38.20
C GLY A 533 49.78 -15.00 36.91
N TRP A 534 49.42 -16.15 36.42
CA TRP A 534 48.63 -16.31 35.21
C TRP A 534 47.14 -16.34 35.51
N THR A 535 46.38 -15.54 34.80
CA THR A 535 44.92 -15.53 34.85
C THR A 535 44.37 -15.81 33.44
N GLY A 536 43.54 -16.83 33.30
CA GLY A 536 42.74 -17.10 32.14
C GLY A 536 41.35 -16.44 32.29
N PHE A 537 40.76 -15.99 31.20
CA PHE A 537 39.43 -15.36 31.22
C PHE A 537 38.63 -15.64 29.98
N ALA A 538 37.30 -15.58 30.16
CA ALA A 538 36.31 -15.54 29.11
C ALA A 538 35.27 -14.48 29.41
N GLU A 539 34.77 -13.80 28.39
CA GLU A 539 33.80 -12.75 28.48
C GLU A 539 32.78 -12.85 27.33
N VAL A 540 31.53 -12.64 27.61
CA VAL A 540 30.46 -12.50 26.62
C VAL A 540 30.00 -11.05 26.63
N THR A 541 29.90 -10.44 25.45
CA THR A 541 29.50 -9.03 25.30
C THR A 541 28.38 -8.92 24.29
N GLY A 542 27.56 -7.87 24.44
CA GLY A 542 26.58 -7.46 23.46
C GLY A 542 26.33 -5.97 23.52
N THR A 543 26.04 -5.39 22.37
CA THR A 543 25.69 -3.97 22.22
C THR A 543 24.52 -3.81 21.25
N SER A 544 23.76 -2.75 21.46
CA SER A 544 22.76 -2.26 20.51
C SER A 544 22.97 -0.76 20.38
N LEU A 545 23.35 -0.32 19.20
CA LEU A 545 23.69 1.05 18.86
C LEU A 545 22.76 1.53 17.76
N LYS A 546 22.07 2.63 17.98
CA LYS A 546 21.31 3.40 16.99
C LYS A 546 22.07 4.67 16.65
N MET A 547 22.20 4.96 15.36
CA MET A 547 22.88 6.16 14.84
C MET A 547 22.23 6.67 13.56
N GLY A 548 22.41 7.96 13.26
CA GLY A 548 21.92 8.61 12.07
C GLY A 548 20.59 9.32 12.31
N GLY A 549 20.07 10.01 11.28
CA GLY A 549 18.80 10.74 11.33
C GLY A 549 18.92 12.26 11.27
N ASP A 550 20.12 12.80 11.41
CA ASP A 550 20.40 14.20 11.05
C ASP A 550 20.54 14.36 9.53
N SER A 551 20.31 15.55 9.01
CA SER A 551 20.19 15.82 7.57
C SER A 551 21.32 15.21 6.73
N GLY A 552 21.02 14.14 5.99
CA GLY A 552 21.93 13.47 5.06
C GLY A 552 22.56 12.18 5.59
N ALA A 553 22.50 11.89 6.91
CA ALA A 553 22.99 10.64 7.49
C ALA A 553 21.98 9.50 7.31
N LEU A 554 22.50 8.32 6.96
CA LEU A 554 21.70 7.11 6.88
C LEU A 554 21.48 6.53 8.28
N GLU A 555 20.21 6.42 8.68
CA GLU A 555 19.85 5.89 10.00
C GLU A 555 20.03 4.37 10.05
N THR A 556 20.79 3.90 11.07
CA THR A 556 21.09 2.47 11.25
C THR A 556 20.93 2.06 12.71
N LYS A 557 20.51 0.82 12.92
CA LYS A 557 20.53 0.13 14.22
C LYS A 557 21.46 -1.06 14.10
N THR A 558 22.56 -1.04 14.86
CA THR A 558 23.59 -2.09 14.91
C THR A 558 23.43 -2.90 16.18
N GLU A 559 23.30 -4.21 16.06
CA GLU A 559 23.30 -5.14 17.19
C GLU A 559 24.45 -6.13 17.06
N LEU A 560 25.41 -6.08 17.97
CA LEU A 560 26.55 -7.00 17.96
C LEU A 560 26.58 -7.84 19.24
N GLY A 561 26.96 -9.09 19.08
CA GLY A 561 27.22 -10.01 20.20
C GLY A 561 28.49 -10.82 19.98
N GLY A 562 29.22 -11.09 21.05
CA GLY A 562 30.48 -11.84 20.90
C GLY A 562 31.04 -12.43 22.16
N ILE A 563 32.11 -13.21 21.95
CA ILE A 563 32.86 -13.86 22.99
C ILE A 563 34.32 -13.44 22.89
N THR A 564 34.89 -13.06 24.04
CA THR A 564 36.30 -12.77 24.18
C THR A 564 36.94 -13.83 25.07
N VAL A 565 38.06 -14.38 24.65
CA VAL A 565 38.85 -15.33 25.44
C VAL A 565 40.32 -14.87 25.48
N GLY A 566 40.93 -14.98 26.63
CA GLY A 566 42.31 -14.52 26.74
C GLY A 566 43.03 -14.98 28.00
N GLY A 567 44.27 -14.54 28.11
CA GLY A 567 45.11 -14.72 29.27
C GLY A 567 45.92 -13.46 29.59
N GLU A 568 46.14 -13.26 30.88
CA GLU A 568 46.98 -12.17 31.39
C GLU A 568 47.99 -12.71 32.38
N TYR A 569 49.17 -12.10 32.44
CA TYR A 569 50.19 -12.35 33.38
C TYR A 569 50.53 -11.08 34.19
N THR A 570 50.39 -11.16 35.51
CA THR A 570 50.74 -10.08 36.41
C THR A 570 52.00 -10.44 37.17
N MET A 571 52.95 -9.52 37.19
CA MET A 571 54.21 -9.62 37.90
C MET A 571 54.47 -8.30 38.67
N GLY A 572 54.13 -8.28 39.93
CA GLY A 572 54.27 -7.11 40.78
C GLY A 572 53.41 -5.94 40.31
N ASP A 573 54.05 -4.90 39.77
CA ASP A 573 53.34 -3.68 39.29
C ASP A 573 53.04 -3.67 37.79
N MET A 574 53.36 -4.75 37.09
CA MET A 574 53.11 -4.87 35.63
C MET A 574 52.13 -6.00 35.32
N THR A 575 51.26 -5.73 34.33
CA THR A 575 50.34 -6.74 33.75
C THR A 575 50.47 -6.72 32.24
N PHE A 576 50.49 -7.88 31.61
CA PHE A 576 50.48 -8.11 30.19
C PHE A 576 49.34 -9.07 29.87
N GLY A 577 48.51 -8.73 28.91
CA GLY A 577 47.40 -9.55 28.47
C GLY A 577 47.29 -9.65 26.96
N VAL A 578 46.75 -10.76 26.50
CA VAL A 578 46.35 -10.99 25.11
C VAL A 578 44.98 -11.65 25.07
N MET A 579 44.13 -11.21 24.14
CA MET A 579 42.79 -11.73 23.98
C MET A 579 42.42 -11.85 22.50
N GLY A 580 41.59 -12.84 22.19
CA GLY A 580 40.91 -13.01 20.92
C GLY A 580 39.43 -12.68 21.07
N ASN A 581 38.90 -11.88 20.15
CA ASN A 581 37.50 -11.44 20.09
C ASN A 581 36.84 -12.10 18.87
N PHE A 582 35.63 -12.65 19.05
CA PHE A 582 34.86 -13.31 18.00
C PHE A 582 33.40 -12.99 18.22
N GLY A 583 32.68 -12.59 17.19
CA GLY A 583 31.28 -12.32 17.32
C GLY A 583 30.57 -12.14 15.98
N THR A 584 29.28 -11.96 16.09
CA THR A 584 28.37 -11.75 14.97
C THR A 584 27.34 -10.71 15.35
N GLY A 585 26.63 -10.19 14.39
CA GLY A 585 25.53 -9.24 14.62
C GLY A 585 24.85 -8.85 13.34
N ASP A 586 23.85 -8.02 13.50
CA ASP A 586 23.03 -7.53 12.42
C ASP A 586 22.99 -6.00 12.44
N VAL A 587 22.92 -5.38 11.26
CA VAL A 587 22.60 -3.97 11.10
C VAL A 587 21.33 -3.85 10.28
N GLU A 588 20.38 -3.11 10.81
CA GLU A 588 19.14 -2.78 10.11
C GLU A 588 19.10 -1.28 9.80
N GLY A 589 18.74 -0.92 8.58
CA GLY A 589 18.45 0.45 8.20
C GLY A 589 17.11 0.89 8.80
N GLU A 590 17.05 2.11 9.33
CA GLU A 590 15.83 2.73 9.88
C GLU A 590 15.49 4.03 9.13
N GLY A 591 14.32 4.61 9.39
CA GLY A 591 13.90 5.87 8.76
C GLY A 591 13.90 5.79 7.23
N ASP A 592 14.57 6.72 6.59
CA ASP A 592 14.69 6.79 5.12
C ASP A 592 15.61 5.71 4.52
N ASN A 593 16.40 5.03 5.36
CA ASN A 593 17.24 3.88 5.01
C ASN A 593 16.55 2.52 5.28
N ASN A 594 15.27 2.53 5.67
CA ASN A 594 14.51 1.32 5.99
C ASN A 594 14.52 0.32 4.83
N GLY A 595 14.85 -0.93 5.14
CA GLY A 595 15.02 -2.02 4.17
C GLY A 595 16.48 -2.40 3.93
N ALA A 596 17.45 -1.53 4.25
CA ALA A 596 18.86 -1.91 4.25
C ALA A 596 19.16 -2.93 5.37
N LYS A 597 20.02 -3.90 5.10
CA LYS A 597 20.43 -4.96 6.02
C LYS A 597 21.89 -5.28 5.87
N ASN A 598 22.51 -5.75 6.96
CA ASN A 598 23.86 -6.24 6.93
C ASN A 598 24.04 -7.34 8.00
N ASP A 599 24.45 -8.52 7.59
CA ASP A 599 24.89 -9.57 8.48
C ASP A 599 26.40 -9.42 8.71
N VAL A 600 26.80 -9.27 9.97
CA VAL A 600 28.18 -8.96 10.36
C VAL A 600 28.81 -10.11 11.12
N ASP A 601 29.94 -10.60 10.65
CA ASP A 601 30.84 -11.43 11.42
C ASP A 601 32.13 -10.67 11.73
N TYR A 602 32.61 -10.70 12.99
CA TYR A 602 33.87 -10.07 13.36
C TYR A 602 34.79 -10.97 14.15
N TYR A 603 36.05 -10.80 13.94
CA TYR A 603 37.11 -11.48 14.71
C TYR A 603 38.36 -10.62 14.80
N GLY A 604 39.04 -10.71 15.95
CA GLY A 604 40.22 -9.89 16.19
C GLY A 604 41.11 -10.42 17.30
N VAL A 605 42.26 -9.81 17.39
CA VAL A 605 43.22 -10.03 18.46
C VAL A 605 43.64 -8.71 19.07
N GLN A 606 43.74 -8.68 20.39
CA GLN A 606 44.14 -7.49 21.14
C GLN A 606 45.15 -7.81 22.23
N GLY A 607 46.20 -7.00 22.30
CA GLY A 607 47.16 -7.03 23.40
C GLY A 607 47.04 -5.80 24.27
N TYR A 608 47.29 -5.93 25.55
CA TYR A 608 47.31 -4.83 26.49
C TYR A 608 48.36 -4.99 27.55
N THR A 609 48.79 -3.87 28.14
CA THR A 609 49.73 -3.82 29.26
C THR A 609 49.30 -2.74 30.24
N ALA A 610 49.61 -2.94 31.52
CA ALA A 610 49.45 -1.90 32.57
C ALA A 610 50.71 -1.81 33.40
N LYS A 611 51.09 -0.59 33.76
CA LYS A 611 52.16 -0.27 34.71
C LYS A 611 51.62 0.57 35.84
N ARG A 612 51.61 -0.01 37.07
CA ARG A 612 51.21 0.66 38.30
C ARG A 612 52.39 1.38 38.94
N MET A 613 52.21 2.64 39.29
CA MET A 613 53.23 3.51 39.90
C MET A 613 52.60 4.24 41.10
N GLY A 614 52.48 3.51 42.24
CA GLY A 614 51.78 4.05 43.43
C GLY A 614 50.29 4.21 43.16
N GLN A 615 49.82 5.44 43.17
CA GLN A 615 48.39 5.80 42.89
C GLN A 615 48.13 5.91 41.39
N PHE A 616 49.13 5.97 40.54
CA PHE A 616 49.02 6.08 39.10
C PHE A 616 49.04 4.71 38.42
N ASN A 617 48.35 4.63 37.31
CA ASN A 617 48.38 3.48 36.41
C ASN A 617 48.45 4.02 34.97
N LEU A 618 49.30 3.43 34.15
CA LEU A 618 49.37 3.67 32.73
C LEU A 618 48.99 2.36 32.03
N VAL A 619 47.97 2.40 31.25
CA VAL A 619 47.48 1.31 30.39
C VAL A 619 47.87 1.59 28.96
N GLY A 620 48.41 0.60 28.24
CA GLY A 620 48.57 0.65 26.79
C GLY A 620 47.83 -0.53 26.14
N GLN A 621 47.26 -0.34 24.97
CA GLN A 621 46.57 -1.35 24.20
C GLN A 621 46.89 -1.24 22.70
N MET A 622 46.82 -2.37 21.99
CA MET A 622 46.97 -2.50 20.54
C MET A 622 46.14 -3.68 20.04
N GLY A 623 45.40 -3.51 18.95
CA GLY A 623 44.57 -4.55 18.37
C GLY A 623 44.47 -4.49 16.86
N LEU A 624 44.06 -5.63 16.30
CA LEU A 624 43.67 -5.78 14.91
C LEU A 624 42.38 -6.59 14.86
N MET A 625 41.39 -6.09 14.12
CA MET A 625 40.08 -6.71 13.94
C MET A 625 39.70 -6.71 12.47
N THR A 626 38.97 -7.70 12.03
CA THR A 626 38.37 -7.77 10.69
C THR A 626 36.89 -8.01 10.85
N THR A 627 36.09 -7.33 10.06
CA THR A 627 34.65 -7.58 9.91
C THR A 627 34.37 -8.09 8.50
N LYS A 628 33.44 -9.02 8.39
CA LYS A 628 32.84 -9.47 7.14
C LYS A 628 31.39 -9.10 7.16
N ASN A 629 30.93 -8.48 6.09
CA ASN A 629 29.62 -7.87 6.01
C ASN A 629 28.91 -8.33 4.73
N ASP A 630 27.74 -8.93 4.87
CA ASP A 630 26.85 -9.27 3.77
C ASP A 630 25.74 -8.21 3.73
N VAL A 631 25.90 -7.24 2.84
CA VAL A 631 25.09 -6.02 2.81
C VAL A 631 24.08 -6.07 1.69
N THR A 632 22.83 -5.73 2.01
CA THR A 632 21.76 -5.48 1.03
C THR A 632 21.19 -4.09 1.26
N SER A 633 21.05 -3.27 0.20
CA SER A 633 20.44 -1.94 0.28
C SER A 633 18.93 -2.00 0.35
N ALA A 634 18.32 -0.89 0.72
CA ALA A 634 16.87 -0.73 0.69
C ALA A 634 16.26 -0.93 -0.72
N ASP A 635 17.04 -0.76 -1.78
CA ASP A 635 16.64 -0.91 -3.19
C ASP A 635 17.07 -2.26 -3.80
N GLY A 636 17.50 -3.21 -2.95
CA GLY A 636 17.76 -4.60 -3.32
C GLY A 636 19.09 -4.84 -4.06
N ASP A 637 20.03 -3.89 -4.02
CA ASP A 637 21.41 -4.15 -4.42
C ASP A 637 22.20 -4.75 -3.26
N SER A 638 23.22 -5.56 -3.52
CA SER A 638 23.98 -6.26 -2.48
C SER A 638 25.46 -6.39 -2.80
N ALA A 639 26.27 -6.53 -1.74
CA ALA A 639 27.70 -6.81 -1.85
C ALA A 639 28.24 -7.45 -0.56
N ASP A 640 29.27 -8.29 -0.70
CA ASP A 640 30.14 -8.72 0.38
C ASP A 640 31.22 -7.67 0.59
N ILE A 641 31.34 -7.13 1.80
CA ILE A 641 32.25 -6.01 2.11
C ILE A 641 33.08 -6.36 3.34
N ASP A 642 34.41 -6.44 3.16
CA ASP A 642 35.33 -6.67 4.25
C ASP A 642 35.92 -5.34 4.77
N ALA A 643 36.10 -5.24 6.10
CA ALA A 643 36.82 -4.11 6.68
C ALA A 643 37.84 -4.61 7.72
N THR A 644 38.98 -3.94 7.77
CA THR A 644 40.08 -4.19 8.72
C THR A 644 40.26 -2.96 9.61
N ILE A 645 40.23 -3.17 10.92
CA ILE A 645 40.36 -2.12 11.92
C ILE A 645 41.64 -2.34 12.73
N PHE A 646 42.54 -1.38 12.69
CA PHE A 646 43.70 -1.30 13.54
C PHE A 646 43.46 -0.33 14.69
N THR A 647 43.81 -0.73 15.94
CA THR A 647 43.68 0.12 17.12
C THR A 647 45.00 0.19 17.88
N ILE A 648 45.31 1.37 18.40
CA ILE A 648 46.39 1.56 19.39
C ILE A 648 45.97 2.70 20.34
N GLY A 649 46.22 2.53 21.62
CA GLY A 649 45.85 3.55 22.60
C GLY A 649 46.61 3.46 23.90
N ALA A 650 46.45 4.53 24.68
CA ALA A 650 46.93 4.66 26.03
C ALA A 650 45.91 5.34 26.95
N ARG A 651 45.89 4.91 28.21
CA ARG A 651 45.03 5.51 29.25
C ARG A 651 45.81 5.75 30.54
N GLY A 652 45.81 6.94 31.05
CA GLY A 652 46.34 7.31 32.36
C GLY A 652 45.26 7.37 33.40
N GLU A 653 45.51 6.81 34.57
CA GLU A 653 44.55 6.73 35.68
C GLU A 653 45.21 7.10 37.01
N MET A 654 44.43 7.64 37.95
CA MET A 654 44.90 7.93 39.30
C MET A 654 43.86 7.55 40.36
N ALA A 655 44.21 6.75 41.32
CA ALA A 655 43.30 6.35 42.38
C ALA A 655 43.29 7.33 43.58
N PHE A 656 42.09 7.79 43.95
CA PHE A 656 41.83 8.60 45.13
C PHE A 656 40.95 7.81 46.08
N GLN A 657 41.48 7.51 47.27
CA GLN A 657 40.71 6.82 48.30
C GLN A 657 39.69 7.76 48.94
N ILE A 658 38.41 7.47 48.77
CA ILE A 658 37.30 8.21 49.38
C ILE A 658 37.00 7.70 50.78
N SER A 659 37.00 6.37 50.95
CA SER A 659 36.81 5.71 52.24
C SER A 659 37.61 4.42 52.28
N LYS A 660 37.58 3.69 53.41
CA LYS A 660 38.31 2.39 53.51
C LYS A 660 37.89 1.35 52.49
N SER A 661 36.66 1.49 51.96
CA SER A 661 36.07 0.52 51.03
C SER A 661 35.65 1.11 49.69
N CYS A 662 35.99 2.40 49.40
CA CYS A 662 35.59 3.07 48.16
C CYS A 662 36.68 3.99 47.64
N GLN A 663 36.95 3.91 46.35
CA GLN A 663 37.89 4.79 45.64
C GLN A 663 37.24 5.45 44.41
N ALA A 664 37.72 6.63 44.02
CA ALA A 664 37.45 7.27 42.75
C ALA A 664 38.73 7.20 41.90
N VAL A 665 38.58 6.90 40.66
CA VAL A 665 39.66 6.73 39.69
C VAL A 665 39.35 7.61 38.47
N PRO A 666 39.70 8.92 38.49
CA PRO A 666 39.68 9.71 37.26
C PRO A 666 40.69 9.18 36.28
N TYR A 667 40.33 9.31 35.00
CA TYR A 667 41.17 8.85 33.90
C TYR A 667 41.03 9.74 32.67
N VAL A 668 42.05 9.70 31.80
CA VAL A 668 42.04 10.22 30.44
C VAL A 668 42.72 9.19 29.54
N GLY A 669 42.09 8.95 28.40
CA GLY A 669 42.61 8.04 27.38
C GLY A 669 42.79 8.72 26.04
N LEU A 670 43.54 8.12 25.17
CA LEU A 670 43.68 8.46 23.77
C LEU A 670 43.78 7.15 22.99
N ASN A 671 42.85 6.93 22.07
CA ASN A 671 42.84 5.77 21.21
C ASN A 671 42.82 6.21 19.75
N TYR A 672 43.71 5.70 18.95
CA TYR A 672 43.69 5.82 17.48
C TYR A 672 43.08 4.53 16.89
N LEU A 673 42.18 4.75 15.93
CA LEU A 673 41.55 3.70 15.15
C LEU A 673 41.77 4.03 13.66
N ARG A 674 42.19 3.06 12.87
CA ARG A 674 42.15 3.14 11.41
C ARG A 674 41.20 2.05 10.93
N VAL A 675 40.17 2.46 10.22
CA VAL A 675 39.20 1.58 9.55
C VAL A 675 39.51 1.60 8.07
N ALA A 676 39.90 0.46 7.52
CA ALA A 676 40.14 0.24 6.10
C ALA A 676 39.02 -0.67 5.58
N THR A 677 38.14 -0.13 4.77
CA THR A 677 37.07 -0.86 4.09
C THR A 677 37.52 -1.18 2.68
N ASP A 678 37.52 -2.46 2.30
CA ASP A 678 37.94 -2.89 0.98
C ASP A 678 36.97 -2.39 -0.11
N GLY A 679 37.49 -2.04 -1.29
CA GLY A 679 36.69 -1.72 -2.46
C GLY A 679 35.88 -2.93 -2.91
N TYR A 680 34.65 -2.69 -3.38
CA TYR A 680 33.70 -3.74 -3.73
C TYR A 680 32.93 -3.46 -5.02
N ASN A 681 32.33 -4.52 -5.56
CA ASN A 681 31.37 -4.40 -6.65
C ASN A 681 30.02 -4.90 -6.17
N THR A 682 28.97 -4.15 -6.49
CA THR A 682 27.60 -4.55 -6.13
C THR A 682 27.05 -5.55 -7.14
N ALA A 683 26.01 -6.30 -6.73
CA ALA A 683 25.33 -7.27 -7.59
C ALA A 683 24.72 -6.63 -8.84
N LYS A 684 24.34 -5.34 -8.75
CA LYS A 684 23.76 -4.56 -9.85
C LYS A 684 24.82 -3.79 -10.66
N GLY A 685 26.11 -4.01 -10.41
CA GLY A 685 27.21 -3.55 -11.24
C GLY A 685 27.78 -2.18 -10.92
N LEU A 686 27.48 -1.61 -9.76
CA LEU A 686 28.23 -0.45 -9.24
C LEU A 686 29.58 -0.92 -8.71
N SER A 687 30.63 -0.11 -8.90
CA SER A 687 31.97 -0.36 -8.36
C SER A 687 32.36 0.77 -7.40
N VAL A 688 32.68 0.42 -6.16
CA VAL A 688 33.03 1.36 -5.09
C VAL A 688 34.51 1.17 -4.75
N ASP A 689 35.24 2.27 -4.72
CA ASP A 689 36.67 2.25 -4.36
C ASP A 689 36.84 1.95 -2.86
N ASP A 690 38.07 1.54 -2.47
CA ASP A 690 38.43 1.36 -1.07
C ASP A 690 38.31 2.67 -0.27
N MET A 691 37.93 2.55 1.01
CA MET A 691 37.72 3.69 1.91
C MET A 691 38.59 3.53 3.16
N ASP A 692 39.27 4.60 3.54
CA ASP A 692 40.09 4.67 4.75
C ASP A 692 39.58 5.77 5.68
N GLN A 693 39.39 5.44 6.97
CA GLN A 693 39.05 6.42 8.02
C GLN A 693 40.08 6.38 9.13
N ASN A 694 40.43 7.53 9.66
CA ASN A 694 41.35 7.70 10.77
C ASN A 694 40.65 8.48 11.90
N LEU A 695 40.44 7.81 13.01
CA LEU A 695 39.73 8.34 14.17
C LEU A 695 40.65 8.39 15.39
N VAL A 696 40.52 9.43 16.20
CA VAL A 696 41.17 9.54 17.49
C VAL A 696 40.11 9.79 18.56
N SER A 697 39.80 8.80 19.40
CA SER A 697 38.86 8.98 20.51
C SER A 697 39.58 9.32 21.80
N MET A 698 39.06 10.31 22.52
CA MET A 698 39.59 10.81 23.79
C MET A 698 38.55 10.67 24.91
N PRO A 699 38.49 9.50 25.60
CA PRO A 699 37.66 9.34 26.78
C PRO A 699 38.24 10.09 27.99
N ILE A 700 37.41 10.90 28.65
CA ILE A 700 37.70 11.55 29.94
C ILE A 700 36.61 11.14 30.92
N GLY A 701 36.97 10.51 32.02
CA GLY A 701 35.95 9.96 32.92
C GLY A 701 36.43 9.79 34.36
N VAL A 702 35.49 9.31 35.17
CA VAL A 702 35.75 8.94 36.56
C VAL A 702 35.04 7.61 36.83
N ALA A 703 35.82 6.60 37.27
CA ALA A 703 35.28 5.33 37.72
C ALA A 703 35.29 5.29 39.22
N PHE A 704 34.18 4.90 39.85
CA PHE A 704 34.08 4.62 41.27
C PHE A 704 34.07 3.14 41.51
N SER A 705 34.86 2.63 42.48
CA SER A 705 34.79 1.21 42.83
C SER A 705 34.79 1.04 44.34
N GLY A 706 34.01 0.05 44.79
CA GLY A 706 33.90 -0.32 46.20
C GLY A 706 34.44 -1.74 46.44
N ASN A 707 34.81 -2.08 47.70
CA ASN A 707 35.09 -3.44 48.13
C ASN A 707 34.17 -3.77 49.34
N MET A 708 33.46 -4.91 49.23
CA MET A 708 32.55 -5.40 50.29
C MET A 708 32.87 -6.89 50.54
N ASP A 709 33.53 -7.17 51.68
CA ASP A 709 33.82 -8.53 52.09
C ASP A 709 32.62 -9.16 52.79
N LEU A 710 32.16 -10.30 52.30
CA LEU A 710 31.03 -11.04 52.85
C LEU A 710 31.53 -12.12 53.83
N ALA A 711 30.74 -12.44 54.87
CA ALA A 711 31.04 -13.49 55.81
C ALA A 711 31.23 -14.89 55.19
N SER A 712 30.76 -15.10 53.97
CA SER A 712 30.91 -16.33 53.15
C SER A 712 32.27 -16.47 52.45
N GLY A 713 33.16 -15.47 52.62
CA GLY A 713 34.48 -15.45 52.01
C GLY A 713 34.47 -14.91 50.57
N TRP A 714 33.38 -14.39 50.08
CA TRP A 714 33.32 -13.65 48.83
C TRP A 714 33.59 -12.17 49.03
N THR A 715 34.34 -11.56 48.12
CA THR A 715 34.48 -10.11 48.01
C THR A 715 33.64 -9.64 46.83
N LEU A 716 32.72 -8.71 47.03
CA LEU A 716 31.95 -8.02 45.99
C LEU A 716 32.60 -6.68 45.68
N ARG A 717 32.67 -6.34 44.41
CA ARG A 717 33.21 -5.08 43.90
C ARG A 717 32.24 -4.40 42.95
N PRO A 718 31.36 -3.54 43.47
CA PRO A 718 30.56 -2.67 42.61
C PRO A 718 31.42 -1.58 41.96
N THR A 719 31.11 -1.24 40.74
CA THR A 719 31.76 -0.17 39.97
C THR A 719 30.69 0.72 39.30
N VAL A 720 30.97 2.02 39.22
CA VAL A 720 30.20 3.01 38.45
C VAL A 720 31.20 3.81 37.62
N ASP A 721 31.00 3.87 36.31
CA ASP A 721 31.86 4.62 35.41
C ASP A 721 31.03 5.71 34.72
N VAL A 722 31.53 6.94 34.64
CA VAL A 722 30.94 8.05 33.91
C VAL A 722 32.04 8.70 33.09
N ALA A 723 31.80 8.79 31.78
CA ALA A 723 32.75 9.33 30.84
C ALA A 723 32.11 10.26 29.80
N TYR A 724 32.89 11.16 29.29
CA TYR A 724 32.67 11.88 28.06
C TYR A 724 33.77 11.44 27.05
N VAL A 725 33.35 11.11 25.85
CA VAL A 725 34.25 10.69 24.78
C VAL A 725 34.13 11.73 23.65
N HIS A 726 35.23 12.34 23.28
CA HIS A 726 35.31 13.14 22.06
C HIS A 726 36.14 12.42 21.02
N THR A 727 35.61 12.35 19.81
CA THR A 727 36.27 11.71 18.65
C THR A 727 36.66 12.77 17.64
N PHE A 728 37.94 12.78 17.26
CA PHE A 728 38.50 13.64 16.22
C PHE A 728 38.79 12.81 14.98
N GLY A 729 38.89 13.43 13.82
CA GLY A 729 39.24 12.81 12.55
C GLY A 729 38.04 12.50 11.67
N ASP A 730 38.11 11.42 10.95
CA ASP A 730 37.17 11.08 9.87
C ASP A 730 35.92 10.38 10.46
N THR A 731 35.00 11.16 11.08
CA THR A 731 33.70 10.64 11.56
C THR A 731 32.71 10.41 10.44
N ASP A 732 32.98 10.92 9.27
CA ASP A 732 32.35 10.68 7.99
C ASP A 732 33.16 9.70 7.12
N VAL A 733 32.53 9.13 6.10
CA VAL A 733 33.16 8.26 5.10
C VAL A 733 32.96 8.83 3.71
N GLU A 734 34.07 9.07 3.03
CA GLU A 734 34.07 9.39 1.61
C GLU A 734 34.12 8.12 0.77
N ALA A 735 33.19 7.96 -0.18
CA ALA A 735 33.17 6.87 -1.15
C ALA A 735 33.10 7.41 -2.58
N THR A 736 33.89 6.81 -3.47
CA THR A 736 33.79 7.03 -4.92
C THR A 736 33.14 5.82 -5.56
N THR A 737 31.92 6.03 -6.10
CA THR A 737 31.16 5.01 -6.79
C THR A 737 31.17 5.24 -8.28
N LYS A 738 31.37 4.16 -9.05
CA LYS A 738 31.59 4.19 -10.51
C LYS A 738 30.59 3.28 -11.22
N PHE A 739 30.14 3.73 -12.39
CA PHE A 739 29.42 2.94 -13.37
C PHE A 739 29.80 3.38 -14.79
N GLY A 740 30.35 2.48 -15.57
CA GLY A 740 30.90 2.83 -16.87
C GLY A 740 31.99 3.91 -16.79
N ALA A 741 31.76 5.08 -17.40
CA ALA A 741 32.64 6.23 -17.35
C ALA A 741 32.25 7.27 -16.29
N ALA A 742 31.08 7.11 -15.66
CA ALA A 742 30.59 8.04 -14.65
C ALA A 742 31.14 7.66 -13.25
N ALA A 743 31.42 8.67 -12.43
CA ALA A 743 31.82 8.51 -11.05
C ALA A 743 31.18 9.57 -10.17
N ILE A 744 30.71 9.18 -8.99
CA ILE A 744 30.11 10.06 -7.99
C ILE A 744 30.79 9.86 -6.65
N ASN A 745 31.08 10.95 -5.97
CA ASN A 745 31.58 10.95 -4.61
C ASN A 745 30.43 11.21 -3.64
N THR A 746 30.38 10.40 -2.59
CA THR A 746 29.48 10.59 -1.44
C THR A 746 30.30 10.80 -0.19
N ASN A 747 29.80 11.61 0.74
CA ASN A 747 30.39 11.79 2.06
C ASN A 747 29.28 11.68 3.11
N LEU A 748 29.37 10.67 3.98
CA LEU A 748 28.28 10.29 4.91
C LEU A 748 28.82 10.12 6.33
N ASP A 749 28.13 10.72 7.30
CA ASP A 749 28.42 10.54 8.72
C ASP A 749 28.15 9.10 9.15
N VAL A 750 29.16 8.45 9.73
CA VAL A 750 29.08 7.05 10.21
C VAL A 750 29.49 6.88 11.68
N TRP A 751 29.91 7.97 12.35
CA TRP A 751 30.27 7.96 13.75
C TRP A 751 29.98 9.31 14.43
N SER A 752 29.79 9.29 15.77
CA SER A 752 29.54 10.48 16.57
C SER A 752 30.81 11.12 17.11
N GLU A 753 30.91 12.45 17.04
CA GLU A 753 32.02 13.19 17.60
C GLU A 753 31.98 13.24 19.14
N ASN A 754 30.77 13.37 19.71
CA ASN A 754 30.60 13.64 21.15
C ASN A 754 29.64 12.66 21.76
N VAL A 755 30.11 11.85 22.72
CA VAL A 755 29.34 10.80 23.37
C VAL A 755 29.53 10.84 24.88
N GLY A 756 28.42 10.91 25.62
CA GLY A 756 28.38 10.69 27.05
C GLY A 756 28.09 9.24 27.38
N ARG A 757 28.88 8.60 28.25
CA ARG A 757 28.73 7.18 28.63
C ARG A 757 28.52 7.02 30.15
N VAL A 758 27.68 6.03 30.54
CA VAL A 758 27.51 5.63 31.92
C VAL A 758 27.46 4.10 32.00
N GLY A 759 28.17 3.54 32.95
CA GLY A 759 28.25 2.09 33.18
C GLY A 759 28.14 1.69 34.64
N PHE A 760 27.52 0.56 34.91
CA PHE A 760 27.37 -0.06 36.22
C PHE A 760 27.88 -1.50 36.16
N GLY A 761 28.83 -1.85 37.02
CA GLY A 761 29.43 -3.17 37.09
C GLY A 761 29.38 -3.76 38.51
N LEU A 762 29.45 -5.09 38.57
CA LEU A 762 29.60 -5.84 39.76
C LEU A 762 30.53 -7.04 39.51
N GLU A 763 31.59 -7.17 40.26
CA GLU A 763 32.47 -8.35 40.29
C GLU A 763 32.36 -9.06 41.65
N ALA A 764 32.21 -10.36 41.62
CA ALA A 764 32.22 -11.24 42.80
C ALA A 764 33.42 -12.18 42.71
N ARG A 765 34.23 -12.19 43.75
CA ARG A 765 35.46 -13.01 43.78
C ARG A 765 35.56 -13.85 45.04
N LYS A 766 36.02 -15.09 44.84
CA LYS A 766 36.43 -15.99 45.93
C LYS A 766 37.65 -16.81 45.49
N ASP A 767 38.71 -16.71 46.27
CA ASP A 767 39.96 -17.39 45.97
C ASP A 767 40.49 -17.12 44.57
N ALA A 768 40.69 -18.15 43.77
CA ALA A 768 41.18 -18.09 42.37
C ALA A 768 40.11 -17.74 41.36
N LEU A 769 38.80 -17.69 41.71
CA LEU A 769 37.68 -17.56 40.80
C LEU A 769 37.00 -16.20 40.97
N SER A 770 36.76 -15.54 39.83
CA SER A 770 35.94 -14.31 39.79
C SER A 770 34.87 -14.43 38.70
N PHE A 771 33.69 -13.85 38.99
CA PHE A 771 32.61 -13.62 38.05
C PHE A 771 32.25 -12.15 38.08
N GLY A 772 32.00 -11.56 36.90
CA GLY A 772 31.61 -10.17 36.81
C GLY A 772 30.57 -9.93 35.74
N GLY A 773 29.86 -8.81 35.86
CA GLY A 773 28.97 -8.33 34.84
C GLY A 773 28.92 -6.81 34.86
N GLN A 774 28.65 -6.22 33.71
CA GLN A 774 28.46 -4.78 33.55
C GLN A 774 27.34 -4.54 32.55
N ILE A 775 26.57 -3.48 32.77
CA ILE A 775 25.63 -2.90 31.84
C ILE A 775 25.88 -1.39 31.74
N GLY A 776 25.55 -0.79 30.62
CA GLY A 776 25.70 0.65 30.45
C GLY A 776 25.00 1.14 29.20
N GLY A 777 25.09 2.44 29.01
CA GLY A 777 24.58 3.09 27.81
C GLY A 777 25.37 4.34 27.49
N ALA A 778 25.21 4.81 26.25
CA ALA A 778 25.81 6.03 25.80
C ALA A 778 24.81 6.87 24.97
N PHE A 779 25.02 8.19 24.97
CA PHE A 779 24.20 9.15 24.23
C PHE A 779 25.12 10.22 23.64
N GLY A 780 24.87 10.57 22.39
CA GLY A 780 25.75 11.52 21.67
C GLY A 780 25.02 12.32 20.61
N ASP A 781 25.79 13.07 19.83
CA ASP A 781 25.34 13.67 18.60
C ASP A 781 25.00 12.59 17.55
N ASN A 782 24.47 13.02 16.41
CA ASN A 782 24.05 12.13 15.33
C ASN A 782 23.08 11.02 15.80
N ASP A 783 22.16 11.35 16.71
CA ASP A 783 21.19 10.48 17.37
C ASP A 783 21.80 9.20 18.01
N HIS A 784 23.07 9.26 18.39
CA HIS A 784 23.80 8.15 19.01
C HIS A 784 23.10 7.70 20.31
N ARG A 785 22.63 6.47 20.31
CA ARG A 785 22.01 5.80 21.46
C ARG A 785 22.52 4.37 21.53
N GLU A 786 23.37 4.10 22.51
CA GLU A 786 23.96 2.79 22.72
C GLU A 786 23.47 2.21 24.05
N PHE A 787 23.21 0.91 24.04
CA PHE A 787 23.06 0.09 25.23
C PHE A 787 23.99 -1.11 25.12
N TYR A 788 24.83 -1.34 26.14
CA TYR A 788 25.78 -2.45 26.16
C TYR A 788 25.70 -3.25 27.43
N GLY A 789 26.12 -4.53 27.34
CA GLY A 789 26.23 -5.46 28.46
C GLY A 789 27.35 -6.47 28.28
N GLN A 790 27.95 -6.88 29.40
CA GLN A 790 29.00 -7.91 29.41
C GLN A 790 28.89 -8.79 30.65
N LEU A 791 29.30 -10.07 30.50
CA LEU A 791 29.50 -11.03 31.59
C LEU A 791 30.88 -11.65 31.43
N ASN A 792 31.63 -11.71 32.51
CA ASN A 792 32.99 -12.29 32.50
C ASN A 792 33.24 -13.30 33.60
N MET A 793 34.17 -14.19 33.33
CA MET A 793 34.72 -15.16 34.31
C MET A 793 36.25 -15.13 34.21
N LYS A 794 36.92 -15.16 35.35
CA LYS A 794 38.39 -15.21 35.47
C LYS A 794 38.81 -16.34 36.38
N TYR A 795 39.94 -16.97 36.09
CA TYR A 795 40.56 -18.00 36.91
C TYR A 795 42.06 -17.75 37.03
N LEU A 796 42.56 -17.66 38.26
CA LEU A 796 43.99 -17.54 38.55
C LEU A 796 44.59 -18.92 38.73
N PHE A 797 45.69 -19.24 37.99
CA PHE A 797 46.36 -20.50 38.00
C PHE A 797 47.50 -20.57 39.03
#